data_56c9442072dfbe51e1d8aeeacf35a805
#
_entry.id   56c9442072dfbe51e1d8aeeacf35a805
#
_cell.length_a   1.000
_cell.length_b   1.000
_cell.length_c   1.000
_cell.angle_alpha   90.00
_cell.angle_beta   90.00
_cell.angle_gamma   90.00
#
_symmetry.space_group_name_H-M   'P 1'
#
loop_
_entity.id
_entity.type
_entity.pdbx_description
1 polymer ?
#
loop_
_entity_poly.entity_id
_entity_poly.type
_entity_poly.pdbx_seq_one_letter_code
_entity_poly.pdbx_strand_id
1 'polypeptide(L)'
;MASNDTAHHQTAKTTQSRVVRIFLSSTFRDFAEERDLLVRSVFPELRRRCRERQVELVDVDLRWGITEEQSQRGQVLPICLAEIDRARPYFMGLVGERYGWIPAAAAYSPSLLQEQPWLQEHTGGKSVTELEVLHGVLNNPAMVGRALFYFRDPAYAETKGGDYVSEDADHRNRLDHLKSRIRQSGFPVVEAYESPLILAERVREDLWSLIDTAYPADEVPDALAMERRRHQAYGASRLGLYLGGEPYFEALDQLLGTDGSNTPSVITGPSGGGKSALLANWLDAYTGRHPAILLHVHHLSASSDAADPEKLAVRLLSEISRITGEELKLETESQKLFAQLPEWLARASSYAARNETRWILVMDGLDKLLSGRDLRWWPEFLPASIHLVASSLAGEALESARQRGWRELTVQPLSPAEQEQLIVDYLGRYRKALTTPQVARIQEHPLVGNPLFLRTVLEELRIFGVHEDLERELALCLQCRTVDNLFGKVLARVEADTSASDVRSAMEAIWASRAGLAQDELLQIAGLVAATWAPIHIALDGALVESGGRLTFGHDYLRKAVENRYQLSGTEGREAHRKLARHFATLPVGARVADELPWQWQCAGDTEELRACLVGREMFSALYGRDEYELLRYWLSIGSDQIEPAYEAAWQLWIVGADEKTRAGWGSGLASFLMTSGYYGDLCLRLRRQSLAFAEKAEGPEHPSTGVKLDGLAGLLRAKGDYAAAEPLSRRALAIAEKAEGPEHPSTGVKLNSLAGLLEAKGDYAAAEPLYRRALAIAEKAQGPEHPSTGVILHNLAGLLEAKGDYAAAEPLFRRALAIAEKAQGPEHPQTLTSVAQLVLLLLEAGDFSGAAELLGRFSR
;
A
#
# COMPACT_ATOMS: atom_id res chain seq x y z
N MET A 1 -23.20 43.89 -15.71
CA MET A 1 -23.58 43.45 -16.89
C MET A 1 -23.17 42.04 -16.85
N ALA A 2 -23.92 41.14 -17.11
CA ALA A 2 -23.97 39.76 -16.73
C ALA A 2 -22.83 38.90 -17.28
N SER A 3 -22.54 37.85 -16.59
CA SER A 3 -21.75 36.65 -16.92
C SER A 3 -20.30 36.66 -16.42
N ASN A 4 -20.12 36.12 -15.22
CA ASN A 4 -18.99 35.20 -14.85
C ASN A 4 -19.16 34.77 -13.37
N ASP A 5 -20.24 34.06 -13.09
CA ASP A 5 -20.52 33.49 -11.78
C ASP A 5 -20.93 32.02 -11.94
N THR A 6 -20.01 31.18 -12.48
CA THR A 6 -20.27 29.74 -12.62
C THR A 6 -18.98 28.89 -12.51
N ALA A 7 -18.08 29.22 -11.60
CA ALA A 7 -16.86 28.41 -11.41
C ALA A 7 -16.48 28.10 -9.94
N HIS A 8 -17.33 28.39 -8.96
CA HIS A 8 -16.96 28.15 -7.55
C HIS A 8 -18.01 27.41 -6.71
N HIS A 9 -18.75 26.49 -7.31
CA HIS A 9 -19.56 25.51 -6.55
C HIS A 9 -19.34 24.08 -7.03
N GLN A 10 -18.08 23.61 -7.04
CA GLN A 10 -17.81 22.21 -6.80
C GLN A 10 -17.62 22.04 -5.29
N THR A 11 -18.76 22.06 -4.59
CA THR A 11 -18.94 21.54 -3.25
C THR A 11 -18.17 20.23 -3.09
N ALA A 12 -17.41 20.15 -2.00
CA ALA A 12 -16.79 18.95 -1.48
C ALA A 12 -17.76 17.76 -1.58
N LYS A 13 -17.68 16.98 -2.67
CA LYS A 13 -18.17 15.61 -2.68
C LYS A 13 -17.30 14.90 -1.64
N THR A 14 -17.86 14.64 -0.47
CA THR A 14 -17.33 13.73 0.54
C THR A 14 -16.68 12.58 -0.18
N THR A 15 -15.41 12.34 0.11
CA THR A 15 -14.62 11.23 -0.43
C THR A 15 -15.32 9.93 -0.08
N GLN A 16 -16.15 9.44 -0.99
CA GLN A 16 -16.93 8.22 -0.80
C GLN A 16 -15.94 7.06 -0.77
N SER A 17 -15.89 6.33 0.33
CA SER A 17 -15.11 5.10 0.42
C SER A 17 -15.49 4.20 -0.75
N ARG A 18 -14.52 3.65 -1.48
CA ARG A 18 -14.78 2.69 -2.56
C ARG A 18 -14.93 1.27 -2.04
N VAL A 19 -15.37 1.14 -0.80
CA VAL A 19 -15.76 -0.11 -0.17
C VAL A 19 -17.27 -0.11 -0.02
N VAL A 20 -17.93 -1.07 -0.64
CA VAL A 20 -19.37 -1.32 -0.53
C VAL A 20 -19.55 -2.52 0.39
N ARG A 21 -20.04 -2.28 1.61
CA ARG A 21 -20.40 -3.33 2.56
C ARG A 21 -21.91 -3.53 2.52
N ILE A 22 -22.35 -4.76 2.34
CA ILE A 22 -23.77 -5.10 2.27
C ILE A 22 -24.11 -5.98 3.45
N PHE A 23 -24.92 -5.50 4.36
CA PHE A 23 -25.43 -6.31 5.45
C PHE A 23 -26.61 -7.14 4.97
N LEU A 24 -26.52 -8.47 5.14
CA LEU A 24 -27.56 -9.41 4.78
C LEU A 24 -28.36 -9.82 6.02
N SER A 25 -29.56 -9.30 6.18
CA SER A 25 -30.49 -9.62 7.24
C SER A 25 -31.52 -10.66 6.79
N SER A 26 -31.66 -11.75 7.50
CA SER A 26 -32.74 -12.74 7.35
C SER A 26 -32.83 -13.65 8.57
N THR A 27 -33.85 -14.42 8.66
CA THR A 27 -33.90 -15.58 9.56
C THR A 27 -32.89 -16.66 9.13
N PHE A 28 -32.30 -17.39 10.12
CA PHE A 28 -31.15 -18.24 9.84
C PHE A 28 -31.47 -19.57 9.16
N ARG A 29 -32.48 -20.26 9.63
CA ARG A 29 -32.74 -21.65 9.26
C ARG A 29 -33.42 -21.80 7.89
N ASP A 30 -34.36 -20.95 7.60
CA ASP A 30 -35.17 -21.02 6.39
C ASP A 30 -34.61 -20.32 5.15
N PHE A 31 -33.49 -19.61 5.29
CA PHE A 31 -32.78 -18.94 4.18
C PHE A 31 -31.41 -19.55 3.86
N ALA A 32 -31.16 -20.81 4.24
CA ALA A 32 -29.89 -21.45 4.02
C ALA A 32 -29.56 -21.58 2.50
N GLU A 33 -30.55 -22.01 1.70
CA GLU A 33 -30.40 -22.24 0.26
C GLU A 33 -30.12 -20.91 -0.49
N GLU A 34 -30.89 -19.86 -0.17
CA GLU A 34 -30.70 -18.54 -0.78
C GLU A 34 -29.33 -17.94 -0.43
N ARG A 35 -28.97 -17.97 0.85
CA ARG A 35 -27.68 -17.43 1.31
C ARG A 35 -26.50 -18.17 0.70
N ASP A 36 -26.57 -19.49 0.57
CA ASP A 36 -25.53 -20.28 -0.09
C ASP A 36 -25.36 -19.87 -1.55
N LEU A 37 -26.47 -19.68 -2.26
CA LEU A 37 -26.43 -19.26 -3.66
C LEU A 37 -25.86 -17.83 -3.82
N LEU A 38 -26.27 -16.90 -2.95
CA LEU A 38 -25.73 -15.53 -2.94
C LEU A 38 -24.21 -15.52 -2.69
N VAL A 39 -23.74 -16.25 -1.67
CA VAL A 39 -22.33 -16.27 -1.28
C VAL A 39 -21.46 -17.00 -2.31
N ARG A 40 -21.94 -18.10 -2.88
CA ARG A 40 -21.16 -18.93 -3.81
C ARG A 40 -21.19 -18.43 -5.26
N SER A 41 -22.21 -17.70 -5.66
CA SER A 41 -22.41 -17.31 -7.06
C SER A 41 -22.53 -15.80 -7.26
N VAL A 42 -23.46 -15.14 -6.57
CA VAL A 42 -23.80 -13.73 -6.84
C VAL A 42 -22.71 -12.77 -6.38
N PHE A 43 -22.29 -12.87 -5.12
CA PHE A 43 -21.28 -11.96 -4.59
C PHE A 43 -19.90 -12.13 -5.25
N PRO A 44 -19.39 -13.33 -5.57
CA PRO A 44 -18.16 -13.49 -6.33
C PRO A 44 -18.22 -12.84 -7.73
N GLU A 45 -19.32 -12.96 -8.45
CA GLU A 45 -19.51 -12.30 -9.75
C GLU A 45 -19.54 -10.78 -9.58
N LEU A 46 -20.30 -10.26 -8.63
CA LEU A 46 -20.37 -8.83 -8.35
C LEU A 46 -19.02 -8.27 -7.91
N ARG A 47 -18.24 -9.00 -7.09
CA ARG A 47 -16.88 -8.60 -6.71
C ARG A 47 -15.96 -8.49 -7.93
N ARG A 48 -16.07 -9.42 -8.89
CA ARG A 48 -15.31 -9.34 -10.14
C ARG A 48 -15.63 -8.04 -10.91
N ARG A 49 -16.93 -7.72 -11.08
CA ARG A 49 -17.38 -6.48 -11.74
C ARG A 49 -16.99 -5.23 -10.95
N CYS A 50 -17.06 -5.27 -9.62
CA CYS A 50 -16.64 -4.17 -8.75
C CYS A 50 -15.15 -3.89 -8.87
N ARG A 51 -14.31 -4.93 -9.00
CA ARG A 51 -12.85 -4.76 -9.23
C ARG A 51 -12.55 -3.99 -10.51
N GLU A 52 -13.30 -4.18 -11.59
CA GLU A 52 -13.17 -3.40 -12.82
C GLU A 52 -13.46 -1.90 -12.58
N ARG A 53 -14.26 -1.57 -11.55
CA ARG A 53 -14.59 -0.21 -11.11
C ARG A 53 -13.70 0.26 -9.96
N GLN A 54 -12.69 -0.54 -9.56
CA GLN A 54 -11.87 -0.29 -8.37
C GLN A 54 -12.71 -0.07 -7.10
N VAL A 55 -13.79 -0.82 -6.97
CA VAL A 55 -14.67 -0.90 -5.81
C VAL A 55 -14.48 -2.25 -5.15
N GLU A 56 -14.31 -2.27 -3.84
CA GLU A 56 -14.31 -3.49 -3.04
C GLU A 56 -15.74 -3.78 -2.56
N LEU A 57 -16.22 -4.99 -2.83
CA LEU A 57 -17.52 -5.46 -2.36
C LEU A 57 -17.33 -6.46 -1.22
N VAL A 58 -17.89 -6.15 -0.07
CA VAL A 58 -17.88 -6.99 1.13
C VAL A 58 -19.33 -7.34 1.49
N ASP A 59 -19.66 -8.62 1.44
CA ASP A 59 -20.92 -9.12 2.01
C ASP A 59 -20.75 -9.47 3.48
N VAL A 60 -21.64 -8.98 4.32
CA VAL A 60 -21.67 -9.25 5.76
C VAL A 60 -22.86 -10.19 6.03
N ASP A 61 -22.55 -11.48 6.04
CA ASP A 61 -23.51 -12.55 6.35
C ASP A 61 -23.15 -13.19 7.70
N LEU A 62 -23.90 -12.89 8.73
CA LEU A 62 -23.68 -13.38 10.09
C LEU A 62 -24.28 -14.78 10.35
N ARG A 63 -24.62 -15.55 9.31
CA ARG A 63 -25.27 -16.86 9.34
C ARG A 63 -24.54 -17.91 10.21
N TRP A 64 -23.22 -17.89 10.22
CA TRP A 64 -22.37 -18.87 10.89
C TRP A 64 -21.66 -18.24 12.08
N GLY A 65 -21.85 -18.78 13.27
CA GLY A 65 -20.95 -18.50 14.37
C GLY A 65 -21.48 -17.71 15.54
N ILE A 66 -22.77 -17.49 15.63
CA ILE A 66 -23.33 -17.21 16.95
C ILE A 66 -23.40 -18.55 17.67
N THR A 67 -22.34 -18.80 18.49
CA THR A 67 -22.33 -20.02 19.31
C THR A 67 -23.46 -19.97 20.34
N GLU A 68 -23.88 -21.14 20.80
CA GLU A 68 -24.84 -21.21 21.91
C GLU A 68 -24.38 -20.39 23.13
N GLU A 69 -23.09 -20.36 23.40
CA GLU A 69 -22.48 -19.56 24.46
C GLU A 69 -22.59 -18.06 24.22
N GLN A 70 -22.38 -17.56 22.99
CA GLN A 70 -22.57 -16.14 22.64
C GLN A 70 -24.04 -15.73 22.70
N SER A 71 -24.94 -16.65 22.31
CA SER A 71 -26.36 -16.47 22.45
C SER A 71 -26.78 -16.38 23.92
N GLN A 72 -26.23 -17.27 24.77
CA GLN A 72 -26.49 -17.27 26.22
C GLN A 72 -25.89 -16.03 26.92
N ARG A 73 -24.78 -15.45 26.39
CA ARG A 73 -24.14 -14.25 26.91
C ARG A 73 -24.76 -12.94 26.39
N GLY A 74 -25.82 -13.00 25.59
CA GLY A 74 -26.51 -11.83 25.06
C GLY A 74 -25.70 -10.99 24.06
N GLN A 75 -24.66 -11.57 23.42
CA GLN A 75 -23.74 -10.85 22.51
C GLN A 75 -24.27 -10.74 21.07
N VAL A 76 -25.29 -11.48 20.71
CA VAL A 76 -25.86 -11.53 19.33
C VAL A 76 -26.28 -10.15 18.82
N LEU A 77 -27.13 -9.51 19.57
CA LEU A 77 -27.75 -8.24 19.16
C LEU A 77 -26.72 -7.09 19.04
N PRO A 78 -25.80 -6.88 19.99
CA PRO A 78 -24.73 -5.89 19.83
C PRO A 78 -23.88 -6.09 18.56
N ILE A 79 -23.53 -7.33 18.23
CA ILE A 79 -22.73 -7.66 17.04
C ILE A 79 -23.49 -7.30 15.77
N CYS A 80 -24.76 -7.72 15.66
CA CYS A 80 -25.62 -7.40 14.50
C CYS A 80 -25.75 -5.89 14.29
N LEU A 81 -26.05 -5.14 15.33
CA LEU A 81 -26.25 -3.69 15.23
C LEU A 81 -24.94 -2.96 14.83
N ALA A 82 -23.81 -3.36 15.40
CA ALA A 82 -22.50 -2.77 15.04
C ALA A 82 -22.12 -3.07 13.58
N GLU A 83 -22.36 -4.26 13.08
CA GLU A 83 -22.08 -4.59 11.67
C GLU A 83 -23.04 -3.89 10.71
N ILE A 84 -24.30 -3.66 11.08
CA ILE A 84 -25.22 -2.81 10.31
C ILE A 84 -24.68 -1.40 10.21
N ASP A 85 -24.21 -0.81 11.32
CA ASP A 85 -23.64 0.55 11.32
C ASP A 85 -22.40 0.66 10.43
N ARG A 86 -21.56 -0.38 10.38
CA ARG A 86 -20.41 -0.47 9.48
C ARG A 86 -20.78 -0.66 8.01
N ALA A 87 -21.87 -1.39 7.74
CA ALA A 87 -22.36 -1.67 6.39
C ALA A 87 -23.11 -0.49 5.77
N ARG A 88 -23.53 0.49 6.56
CA ARG A 88 -24.24 1.67 6.01
C ARG A 88 -23.45 2.29 4.87
N PRO A 89 -24.11 2.65 3.77
CA PRO A 89 -25.56 2.78 3.61
C PRO A 89 -26.23 1.57 2.90
N TYR A 90 -25.65 0.39 2.86
CA TYR A 90 -26.20 -0.73 2.10
C TYR A 90 -26.77 -1.82 3.03
N PHE A 91 -28.03 -2.17 2.80
CA PHE A 91 -28.75 -3.17 3.59
C PHE A 91 -29.61 -4.05 2.68
N MET A 92 -29.58 -5.35 2.89
CA MET A 92 -30.42 -6.30 2.17
C MET A 92 -31.20 -7.16 3.15
N GLY A 93 -32.51 -7.09 3.09
CA GLY A 93 -33.42 -7.86 3.93
C GLY A 93 -34.14 -8.97 3.15
N LEU A 94 -33.95 -10.23 3.58
CA LEU A 94 -34.70 -11.37 3.06
C LEU A 94 -35.77 -11.72 4.07
N VAL A 95 -37.05 -11.71 3.67
CA VAL A 95 -38.18 -11.93 4.56
C VAL A 95 -39.04 -13.07 4.01
N GLY A 96 -39.11 -14.15 4.78
CA GLY A 96 -39.95 -15.34 4.48
C GLY A 96 -41.27 -15.38 5.22
N GLU A 97 -41.71 -16.61 5.59
CA GLU A 97 -42.89 -16.86 6.36
C GLU A 97 -42.61 -17.25 7.83
N ARG A 98 -41.35 -16.99 8.27
CA ARG A 98 -40.91 -17.19 9.64
C ARG A 98 -40.50 -15.85 10.28
N TYR A 99 -41.01 -15.59 11.51
CA TYR A 99 -40.72 -14.34 12.22
C TYR A 99 -39.31 -14.29 12.81
N GLY A 100 -38.75 -15.46 13.15
CA GLY A 100 -37.40 -15.56 13.71
C GLY A 100 -37.38 -15.50 15.24
N TRP A 101 -36.16 -15.61 15.79
CA TRP A 101 -35.91 -15.72 17.21
C TRP A 101 -36.05 -14.37 17.93
N ILE A 102 -36.76 -14.39 19.09
CA ILE A 102 -36.94 -13.23 19.98
C ILE A 102 -35.90 -13.33 21.09
N PRO A 103 -34.99 -12.33 21.24
CA PRO A 103 -34.01 -12.35 22.32
C PRO A 103 -34.68 -12.28 23.70
N ALA A 104 -34.15 -13.05 24.65
CA ALA A 104 -34.58 -12.96 26.05
C ALA A 104 -34.14 -11.60 26.66
N ALA A 105 -34.81 -11.18 27.74
CA ALA A 105 -34.52 -9.92 28.42
C ALA A 105 -33.04 -9.77 28.83
N ALA A 106 -32.36 -10.87 29.14
CA ALA A 106 -30.96 -10.90 29.48
C ALA A 106 -30.03 -10.53 28.30
N ALA A 107 -30.46 -10.59 27.03
CA ALA A 107 -29.72 -10.17 25.86
C ALA A 107 -29.59 -8.64 25.72
N TYR A 108 -30.40 -7.89 26.49
CA TYR A 108 -30.38 -6.43 26.49
C TYR A 108 -29.53 -5.90 27.66
N SER A 109 -28.22 -5.93 27.52
CA SER A 109 -27.33 -5.45 28.58
C SER A 109 -27.54 -3.95 28.85
N PRO A 110 -27.30 -3.46 30.09
CA PRO A 110 -27.40 -2.04 30.40
C PRO A 110 -26.52 -1.16 29.49
N SER A 111 -25.35 -1.63 29.09
CA SER A 111 -24.46 -0.95 28.16
C SER A 111 -25.10 -0.82 26.76
N LEU A 112 -25.66 -1.89 26.22
CA LEU A 112 -26.37 -1.88 24.94
C LEU A 112 -27.55 -0.90 24.93
N LEU A 113 -28.39 -0.93 26.01
CA LEU A 113 -29.51 0.00 26.13
C LEU A 113 -29.09 1.46 26.30
N GLN A 114 -27.90 1.68 26.81
CA GLN A 114 -27.33 3.02 26.91
C GLN A 114 -26.77 3.49 25.55
N GLU A 115 -26.13 2.62 24.80
CA GLU A 115 -25.62 2.90 23.45
C GLU A 115 -26.75 3.02 22.43
N GLN A 116 -27.80 2.22 22.59
CA GLN A 116 -28.97 2.15 21.71
C GLN A 116 -30.27 2.39 22.48
N PRO A 117 -30.59 3.64 22.89
CA PRO A 117 -31.75 3.94 23.77
C PRO A 117 -33.07 3.52 23.19
N TRP A 118 -33.23 3.49 21.86
CA TRP A 118 -34.46 3.04 21.18
C TRP A 118 -34.81 1.59 21.46
N LEU A 119 -33.86 0.75 21.86
CA LEU A 119 -34.10 -0.65 22.22
C LEU A 119 -34.92 -0.78 23.51
N GLN A 120 -34.95 0.22 24.39
CA GLN A 120 -35.66 0.17 25.64
C GLN A 120 -37.16 -0.11 25.44
N GLU A 121 -37.77 0.39 24.36
CA GLU A 121 -39.17 0.20 24.00
C GLU A 121 -39.43 -1.18 23.38
N HIS A 122 -38.37 -1.96 23.08
CA HIS A 122 -38.46 -3.20 22.32
C HIS A 122 -37.91 -4.42 23.04
N THR A 123 -37.61 -4.32 24.34
CA THR A 123 -37.04 -5.41 25.13
C THR A 123 -38.03 -6.57 25.24
N GLY A 124 -37.64 -7.74 24.70
CA GLY A 124 -38.40 -9.01 24.78
C GLY A 124 -39.62 -9.09 23.88
N GLY A 125 -39.82 -8.19 22.90
CA GLY A 125 -41.03 -8.19 22.07
C GLY A 125 -40.81 -8.39 20.59
N LYS A 126 -39.58 -8.26 20.10
CA LYS A 126 -39.25 -8.30 18.66
C LYS A 126 -38.16 -9.31 18.35
N SER A 127 -38.24 -9.92 17.15
CA SER A 127 -37.18 -10.82 16.68
C SER A 127 -35.91 -10.03 16.34
N VAL A 128 -34.75 -10.72 16.34
CA VAL A 128 -33.47 -10.12 15.93
C VAL A 128 -33.61 -9.52 14.54
N THR A 129 -34.19 -10.26 13.59
CA THR A 129 -34.39 -9.77 12.21
C THR A 129 -35.23 -8.48 12.16
N GLU A 130 -36.30 -8.38 12.97
CA GLU A 130 -37.08 -7.14 13.07
C GLU A 130 -36.22 -5.99 13.65
N LEU A 131 -35.41 -6.25 14.69
CA LEU A 131 -34.54 -5.25 15.29
C LEU A 131 -33.46 -4.80 14.31
N GLU A 132 -32.88 -5.70 13.50
CA GLU A 132 -31.96 -5.38 12.42
C GLU A 132 -32.59 -4.47 11.36
N VAL A 133 -33.82 -4.79 10.92
CA VAL A 133 -34.56 -3.98 9.95
C VAL A 133 -34.92 -2.60 10.52
N LEU A 134 -35.32 -2.54 11.81
CA LEU A 134 -35.54 -1.25 12.47
C LEU A 134 -34.30 -0.39 12.53
N HIS A 135 -33.20 -0.95 13.05
CA HIS A 135 -31.92 -0.22 13.19
C HIS A 135 -31.32 0.15 11.87
N GLY A 136 -31.26 -0.81 10.95
CA GLY A 136 -30.60 -0.61 9.65
C GLY A 136 -31.35 0.33 8.74
N VAL A 137 -32.67 0.32 8.77
CA VAL A 137 -33.49 0.92 7.73
C VAL A 137 -34.64 1.78 8.26
N LEU A 138 -35.63 1.17 8.97
CA LEU A 138 -36.89 1.86 9.25
C LEU A 138 -36.75 3.06 10.19
N ASN A 139 -35.77 3.06 11.08
CA ASN A 139 -35.46 4.18 11.96
C ASN A 139 -34.46 5.18 11.32
N ASN A 140 -34.06 4.96 10.05
CA ASN A 140 -33.03 5.78 9.39
C ASN A 140 -33.48 6.20 7.97
N PRO A 141 -34.12 7.39 7.84
CA PRO A 141 -34.57 7.92 6.54
C PRO A 141 -33.46 8.11 5.49
N ALA A 142 -32.18 8.20 5.90
CA ALA A 142 -31.05 8.36 4.98
C ALA A 142 -30.74 7.11 4.15
N MET A 143 -31.36 5.97 4.48
CA MET A 143 -31.19 4.70 3.76
C MET A 143 -32.06 4.57 2.50
N VAL A 144 -32.88 5.57 2.17
CA VAL A 144 -33.73 5.56 0.95
C VAL A 144 -32.87 5.35 -0.29
N GLY A 145 -33.25 4.36 -1.12
CA GLY A 145 -32.55 4.01 -2.35
C GLY A 145 -31.30 3.14 -2.18
N ARG A 146 -30.98 2.70 -0.96
CA ARG A 146 -29.79 1.89 -0.65
C ARG A 146 -30.07 0.65 0.18
N ALA A 147 -31.34 0.43 0.56
CA ALA A 147 -31.82 -0.78 1.19
C ALA A 147 -32.78 -1.50 0.24
N LEU A 148 -32.63 -2.81 0.14
CA LEU A 148 -33.41 -3.68 -0.72
C LEU A 148 -34.08 -4.75 0.12
N PHE A 149 -35.36 -5.04 -0.17
CA PHE A 149 -36.11 -6.09 0.49
C PHE A 149 -36.65 -7.10 -0.51
N TYR A 150 -36.55 -8.39 -0.16
CA TYR A 150 -37.00 -9.52 -0.96
C TYR A 150 -37.90 -10.38 -0.13
N PHE A 151 -39.16 -10.46 -0.53
CA PHE A 151 -40.17 -11.29 0.16
C PHE A 151 -40.32 -12.60 -0.60
N ARG A 152 -40.18 -13.71 0.13
CA ARG A 152 -40.38 -15.05 -0.42
C ARG A 152 -41.87 -15.29 -0.68
N ASP A 153 -42.17 -16.04 -1.76
CA ASP A 153 -43.53 -16.51 -2.03
C ASP A 153 -44.01 -17.44 -0.89
N PRO A 154 -45.15 -17.15 -0.27
CA PRO A 154 -45.69 -18.02 0.77
C PRO A 154 -45.90 -19.47 0.31
N ALA A 155 -46.29 -19.69 -0.96
CA ALA A 155 -46.49 -21.02 -1.50
C ALA A 155 -45.18 -21.85 -1.51
N TYR A 156 -44.03 -21.22 -1.71
CA TYR A 156 -42.75 -21.92 -1.59
C TYR A 156 -42.46 -22.36 -0.16
N ALA A 157 -42.72 -21.50 0.80
CA ALA A 157 -42.54 -21.84 2.21
C ALA A 157 -43.49 -22.97 2.67
N GLU A 158 -44.72 -22.96 2.20
CA GLU A 158 -45.71 -24.02 2.49
C GLU A 158 -45.26 -25.38 1.93
N THR A 159 -44.66 -25.43 0.73
CA THR A 159 -44.13 -26.67 0.16
C THR A 159 -42.99 -27.29 0.97
N LYS A 160 -42.17 -26.45 1.61
CA LYS A 160 -41.05 -26.89 2.46
C LYS A 160 -41.52 -27.27 3.87
N GLY A 161 -42.51 -26.55 4.43
CA GLY A 161 -42.98 -26.75 5.78
C GLY A 161 -41.93 -26.56 6.88
N GLY A 162 -42.23 -27.04 8.09
CA GLY A 162 -41.26 -27.07 9.20
C GLY A 162 -40.63 -25.71 9.51
N ASP A 163 -39.34 -25.60 9.38
CA ASP A 163 -38.56 -24.37 9.68
C ASP A 163 -38.90 -23.18 8.77
N TYR A 164 -39.60 -23.38 7.65
CA TYR A 164 -39.94 -22.32 6.70
C TYR A 164 -41.14 -21.48 7.08
N VAL A 165 -41.89 -21.88 8.06
CA VAL A 165 -43.14 -21.20 8.51
C VAL A 165 -43.11 -20.86 9.99
N SER A 166 -43.81 -19.80 10.39
CA SER A 166 -43.91 -19.40 11.80
C SER A 166 -44.63 -20.44 12.64
N GLU A 167 -44.11 -20.66 13.85
CA GLU A 167 -44.55 -21.71 14.77
C GLU A 167 -45.99 -21.52 15.27
N ASP A 168 -46.42 -20.26 15.45
CA ASP A 168 -47.75 -19.93 16.00
C ASP A 168 -48.40 -18.70 15.33
N ALA A 169 -49.62 -18.38 15.72
CA ALA A 169 -50.38 -17.25 15.16
C ALA A 169 -49.82 -15.88 15.60
N ASP A 170 -49.21 -15.76 16.78
CA ASP A 170 -48.66 -14.49 17.26
C ASP A 170 -47.42 -14.11 16.42
N HIS A 171 -46.53 -15.06 16.15
CA HIS A 171 -45.37 -14.86 15.28
C HIS A 171 -45.82 -14.50 13.85
N ARG A 172 -46.84 -15.11 13.31
CA ARG A 172 -47.39 -14.74 11.99
C ARG A 172 -47.93 -13.31 11.96
N ASN A 173 -48.71 -12.91 12.95
CA ASN A 173 -49.23 -11.55 13.06
C ASN A 173 -48.13 -10.50 13.15
N ARG A 174 -47.04 -10.78 13.90
CA ARG A 174 -45.88 -9.91 14.02
C ARG A 174 -45.13 -9.79 12.69
N LEU A 175 -44.98 -10.90 11.99
CA LEU A 175 -44.34 -10.93 10.66
C LEU A 175 -45.15 -10.10 9.65
N ASP A 176 -46.48 -10.28 9.61
CA ASP A 176 -47.35 -9.53 8.70
C ASP A 176 -47.32 -8.05 9.02
N HIS A 177 -47.23 -7.68 10.29
CA HIS A 177 -47.06 -6.30 10.71
C HIS A 177 -45.68 -5.75 10.22
N LEU A 178 -44.59 -6.51 10.37
CA LEU A 178 -43.27 -6.13 9.87
C LEU A 178 -43.28 -5.95 8.36
N LYS A 179 -43.82 -6.92 7.60
CA LYS A 179 -43.93 -6.83 6.13
C LYS A 179 -44.74 -5.59 5.72
N SER A 180 -45.86 -5.33 6.42
CA SER A 180 -46.68 -4.14 6.14
C SER A 180 -45.94 -2.84 6.39
N ARG A 181 -45.14 -2.73 7.46
CA ARG A 181 -44.30 -1.56 7.76
C ARG A 181 -43.22 -1.36 6.69
N ILE A 182 -42.57 -2.44 6.25
CA ILE A 182 -41.57 -2.36 5.17
C ILE A 182 -42.20 -1.84 3.87
N ARG A 183 -43.37 -2.37 3.48
CA ARG A 183 -44.16 -1.92 2.30
C ARG A 183 -44.51 -0.42 2.39
N GLN A 184 -44.88 0.05 3.57
CA GLN A 184 -45.29 1.43 3.80
C GLN A 184 -44.12 2.40 3.90
N SER A 185 -42.89 1.89 4.08
CA SER A 185 -41.70 2.70 4.29
C SER A 185 -41.17 3.40 3.02
N GLY A 186 -41.61 2.97 1.84
CA GLY A 186 -41.15 3.48 0.55
C GLY A 186 -39.81 2.91 0.07
N PHE A 187 -39.24 1.93 0.78
CA PHE A 187 -38.06 1.20 0.28
C PHE A 187 -38.45 0.20 -0.82
N PRO A 188 -37.52 -0.10 -1.77
CA PRO A 188 -37.75 -1.13 -2.78
C PRO A 188 -38.02 -2.48 -2.17
N VAL A 189 -39.14 -3.10 -2.57
CA VAL A 189 -39.55 -4.44 -2.17
C VAL A 189 -39.79 -5.27 -3.41
N VAL A 190 -39.13 -6.41 -3.50
CA VAL A 190 -39.42 -7.46 -4.48
C VAL A 190 -40.37 -8.44 -3.82
N GLU A 191 -41.59 -8.51 -4.33
CA GLU A 191 -42.67 -9.35 -3.78
C GLU A 191 -42.62 -10.77 -4.38
N ALA A 192 -42.82 -11.76 -3.54
CA ALA A 192 -43.15 -13.13 -3.93
C ALA A 192 -42.16 -13.79 -4.91
N TYR A 193 -40.86 -13.77 -4.64
CA TYR A 193 -39.94 -14.58 -5.45
C TYR A 193 -40.16 -16.08 -5.20
N GLU A 194 -40.22 -16.84 -6.30
CA GLU A 194 -40.69 -18.24 -6.29
C GLU A 194 -39.55 -19.27 -6.01
N SER A 195 -38.29 -18.89 -6.10
CA SER A 195 -37.17 -19.82 -5.84
C SER A 195 -35.86 -19.09 -5.51
N PRO A 196 -34.89 -19.76 -4.84
CA PRO A 196 -33.57 -19.21 -4.59
C PRO A 196 -32.81 -18.72 -5.85
N LEU A 197 -33.00 -19.38 -7.00
CA LEU A 197 -32.41 -19.00 -8.27
C LEU A 197 -32.95 -17.65 -8.77
N ILE A 198 -34.28 -17.46 -8.73
CA ILE A 198 -34.91 -16.19 -9.11
C ILE A 198 -34.46 -15.06 -8.20
N LEU A 199 -34.35 -15.31 -6.88
CA LEU A 199 -33.78 -14.35 -5.96
C LEU A 199 -32.36 -13.98 -6.34
N ALA A 200 -31.50 -14.96 -6.65
CA ALA A 200 -30.12 -14.73 -6.98
C ALA A 200 -29.93 -13.85 -8.23
N GLU A 201 -30.75 -14.09 -9.27
CA GLU A 201 -30.76 -13.25 -10.48
C GLU A 201 -31.17 -11.82 -10.16
N ARG A 202 -32.26 -11.67 -9.38
CA ARG A 202 -32.78 -10.37 -9.02
C ARG A 202 -31.80 -9.57 -8.14
N VAL A 203 -31.23 -10.20 -7.13
CA VAL A 203 -30.19 -9.58 -6.26
C VAL A 203 -28.99 -9.12 -7.08
N ARG A 204 -28.54 -9.92 -8.05
CA ARG A 204 -27.44 -9.56 -8.95
C ARG A 204 -27.72 -8.29 -9.73
N GLU A 205 -28.90 -8.19 -10.31
CA GLU A 205 -29.34 -7.03 -11.11
C GLU A 205 -29.48 -5.78 -10.24
N ASP A 206 -30.21 -5.89 -9.14
CA ASP A 206 -30.53 -4.77 -8.26
C ASP A 206 -29.27 -4.21 -7.59
N LEU A 207 -28.41 -5.07 -7.03
CA LEU A 207 -27.13 -4.64 -6.44
C LEU A 207 -26.18 -4.05 -7.47
N TRP A 208 -26.10 -4.66 -8.68
CA TRP A 208 -25.28 -4.09 -9.73
C TRP A 208 -25.76 -2.70 -10.15
N SER A 209 -27.06 -2.52 -10.30
CA SER A 209 -27.67 -1.21 -10.61
C SER A 209 -27.34 -0.16 -9.55
N LEU A 210 -27.40 -0.51 -8.27
CA LEU A 210 -27.02 0.40 -7.18
C LEU A 210 -25.53 0.75 -7.22
N ILE A 211 -24.67 -0.25 -7.45
CA ILE A 211 -23.21 -0.06 -7.50
C ILE A 211 -22.83 0.74 -8.75
N ASP A 212 -23.39 0.42 -9.92
CA ASP A 212 -23.12 1.12 -11.17
C ASP A 212 -23.56 2.59 -11.11
N THR A 213 -24.68 2.86 -10.45
CA THR A 213 -25.14 4.24 -10.20
C THR A 213 -24.22 4.99 -9.24
N ALA A 214 -23.74 4.31 -8.19
CA ALA A 214 -22.87 4.92 -7.19
C ALA A 214 -21.41 5.08 -7.68
N TYR A 215 -20.98 4.19 -8.58
CA TYR A 215 -19.60 4.11 -9.11
C TYR A 215 -19.64 3.83 -10.62
N PRO A 216 -20.02 4.79 -11.46
CA PRO A 216 -20.15 4.61 -12.90
C PRO A 216 -18.79 4.33 -13.58
N ALA A 217 -18.81 3.75 -14.79
CA ALA A 217 -17.61 3.31 -15.51
C ALA A 217 -16.64 4.44 -15.84
N ASP A 218 -17.18 5.61 -16.13
CA ASP A 218 -16.43 6.82 -16.46
C ASP A 218 -15.85 7.53 -15.24
N GLU A 219 -16.24 7.15 -14.04
CA GLU A 219 -15.70 7.68 -12.76
C GLU A 219 -14.70 6.74 -12.08
N VAL A 220 -14.11 5.78 -12.80
CA VAL A 220 -13.03 4.95 -12.22
C VAL A 220 -11.84 5.85 -11.91
N PRO A 221 -11.42 5.98 -10.64
CA PRO A 221 -10.29 6.83 -10.28
C PRO A 221 -9.03 6.29 -10.92
N ASP A 222 -8.20 7.20 -11.39
CA ASP A 222 -6.84 6.86 -11.77
C ASP A 222 -6.00 6.40 -10.55
N ALA A 223 -4.83 5.86 -10.82
CA ALA A 223 -3.93 5.35 -9.77
C ALA A 223 -3.56 6.46 -8.76
N LEU A 224 -3.38 7.70 -9.22
CA LEU A 224 -3.08 8.85 -8.39
C LEU A 224 -4.24 9.21 -7.45
N ALA A 225 -5.47 9.20 -7.96
CA ALA A 225 -6.65 9.47 -7.16
C ALA A 225 -6.90 8.38 -6.11
N MET A 226 -6.62 7.12 -6.43
CA MET A 226 -6.70 6.01 -5.48
C MET A 226 -5.67 6.17 -4.37
N GLU A 227 -4.42 6.48 -4.71
CA GLU A 227 -3.38 6.68 -3.71
C GLU A 227 -3.68 7.88 -2.81
N ARG A 228 -4.19 8.98 -3.38
CA ARG A 228 -4.67 10.14 -2.61
C ARG A 228 -5.72 9.74 -1.58
N ARG A 229 -6.69 8.91 -1.96
CA ARG A 229 -7.75 8.42 -1.05
C ARG A 229 -7.19 7.57 0.08
N ARG A 230 -6.18 6.71 -0.19
CA ARG A 230 -5.51 5.92 0.85
C ARG A 230 -4.87 6.83 1.91
N HIS A 231 -4.13 7.84 1.47
CA HIS A 231 -3.53 8.80 2.39
C HIS A 231 -4.58 9.61 3.17
N GLN A 232 -5.67 10.01 2.54
CA GLN A 232 -6.79 10.69 3.21
C GLN A 232 -7.46 9.80 4.26
N ALA A 233 -7.74 8.53 3.93
CA ALA A 233 -8.32 7.57 4.86
C ALA A 233 -7.40 7.33 6.06
N TYR A 234 -6.09 7.17 5.82
CA TYR A 234 -5.11 7.03 6.89
C TYR A 234 -5.10 8.26 7.81
N GLY A 235 -5.04 9.48 7.25
CA GLY A 235 -5.11 10.73 8.01
C GLY A 235 -6.39 10.83 8.83
N ALA A 236 -7.55 10.56 8.23
CA ALA A 236 -8.84 10.58 8.89
C ALA A 236 -8.93 9.60 10.08
N SER A 237 -8.29 8.43 9.98
CA SER A 237 -8.20 7.47 11.09
C SER A 237 -7.40 7.98 12.29
N ARG A 238 -6.62 9.04 12.12
CA ARG A 238 -5.80 9.68 13.19
C ARG A 238 -6.46 10.92 13.79
N LEU A 239 -7.56 11.40 13.19
CA LEU A 239 -8.38 12.43 13.78
C LEU A 239 -9.12 11.88 15.01
N GLY A 240 -9.36 12.72 16.00
CA GLY A 240 -10.10 12.29 17.18
C GLY A 240 -9.79 13.15 18.40
N LEU A 241 -9.85 12.54 19.57
CA LEU A 241 -9.47 13.23 20.80
C LEU A 241 -7.95 13.39 20.83
N TYR A 242 -7.50 14.62 20.61
CA TYR A 242 -6.09 15.01 20.70
C TYR A 242 -5.96 16.14 21.72
N LEU A 243 -5.14 15.94 22.74
CA LEU A 243 -4.93 16.90 23.84
C LEU A 243 -3.49 17.39 23.84
N GLY A 244 -3.26 18.57 24.40
CA GLY A 244 -1.94 19.18 24.49
C GLY A 244 -1.37 19.60 23.13
N GLY A 245 -2.22 19.68 22.10
CA GLY A 245 -1.81 20.04 20.73
C GLY A 245 -1.55 21.51 20.50
N GLU A 246 -2.19 22.39 21.26
CA GLU A 246 -2.14 23.83 21.01
C GLU A 246 -0.72 24.42 20.95
N PRO A 247 0.21 24.14 21.87
CA PRO A 247 1.57 24.65 21.78
C PRO A 247 2.31 24.15 20.53
N TYR A 248 2.03 22.91 20.10
CA TYR A 248 2.60 22.36 18.87
C TYR A 248 1.96 22.95 17.63
N PHE A 249 0.65 23.21 17.65
CA PHE A 249 -0.06 23.88 16.54
C PHE A 249 0.49 25.28 16.34
N GLU A 250 0.64 26.05 17.41
CA GLU A 250 1.25 27.38 17.37
C GLU A 250 2.70 27.32 16.85
N ALA A 251 3.50 26.37 17.33
CA ALA A 251 4.87 26.20 16.86
C ALA A 251 4.91 25.84 15.36
N LEU A 252 4.04 24.94 14.90
CA LEU A 252 3.95 24.58 13.47
C LEU A 252 3.43 25.76 12.62
N ASP A 253 2.45 26.51 13.12
CA ASP A 253 1.96 27.74 12.46
C ASP A 253 3.07 28.79 12.33
N GLN A 254 3.88 28.99 13.38
CA GLN A 254 5.04 29.90 13.37
C GLN A 254 6.09 29.45 12.37
N LEU A 255 6.37 28.15 12.28
CA LEU A 255 7.32 27.60 11.32
C LEU A 255 6.90 27.86 9.86
N LEU A 256 5.59 27.98 9.62
CA LEU A 256 5.03 28.34 8.29
C LEU A 256 4.92 29.83 8.04
N GLY A 257 5.03 30.68 9.07
CA GLY A 257 4.55 32.08 9.03
C GLY A 257 5.60 33.18 9.00
N THR A 258 6.83 33.00 9.49
CA THR A 258 7.52 34.16 10.03
C THR A 258 8.76 34.66 9.31
N ASP A 259 9.56 33.91 8.62
CA ASP A 259 10.90 34.43 8.32
C ASP A 259 11.40 34.39 6.86
N GLY A 260 10.51 34.04 5.92
CA GLY A 260 10.96 33.78 4.54
C GLY A 260 11.93 32.58 4.44
N SER A 261 12.16 31.89 5.54
CA SER A 261 12.95 30.66 5.63
C SER A 261 12.08 29.46 5.34
N ASN A 262 12.39 28.72 4.28
CA ASN A 262 11.70 27.49 3.90
C ASN A 262 12.44 26.25 4.39
N THR A 263 13.17 26.38 5.50
CA THR A 263 13.83 25.23 6.12
C THR A 263 12.80 24.20 6.52
N PRO A 264 12.90 22.95 6.03
CA PRO A 264 12.01 21.88 6.41
C PRO A 264 11.97 21.64 7.92
N SER A 265 10.85 21.13 8.41
CA SER A 265 10.67 20.82 9.82
C SER A 265 10.41 19.33 10.00
N VAL A 266 10.96 18.73 11.07
CA VAL A 266 10.73 17.33 11.43
C VAL A 266 10.18 17.22 12.84
N ILE A 267 9.04 16.53 12.99
CA ILE A 267 8.43 16.19 14.26
C ILE A 267 9.01 14.87 14.72
N THR A 268 9.60 14.85 15.91
CA THR A 268 10.18 13.66 16.52
C THR A 268 9.54 13.34 17.86
N GLY A 269 9.84 12.16 18.39
CA GLY A 269 9.34 11.68 19.66
C GLY A 269 9.19 10.16 19.69
N PRO A 270 8.85 9.55 20.82
CA PRO A 270 8.76 8.10 20.96
C PRO A 270 7.68 7.50 20.06
N SER A 271 7.78 6.21 19.79
CA SER A 271 6.70 5.47 19.12
C SER A 271 5.43 5.51 19.98
N GLY A 272 4.26 5.68 19.35
CA GLY A 272 3.00 5.87 20.10
C GLY A 272 2.84 7.24 20.76
N GLY A 273 3.81 8.15 20.62
CA GLY A 273 3.78 9.50 21.20
C GLY A 273 2.84 10.48 20.52
N GLY A 274 2.07 10.06 19.51
CA GLY A 274 1.03 10.88 18.90
C GLY A 274 1.46 11.73 17.70
N LYS A 275 2.66 11.57 17.12
CA LYS A 275 3.18 12.37 15.99
C LYS A 275 2.23 12.43 14.79
N SER A 276 1.75 11.27 14.30
CA SER A 276 0.80 11.21 13.17
C SER A 276 -0.57 11.82 13.52
N ALA A 277 -1.01 11.65 14.79
CA ALA A 277 -2.22 12.29 15.28
C ALA A 277 -2.05 13.80 15.41
N LEU A 278 -0.89 14.29 15.89
CA LEU A 278 -0.55 15.72 15.90
C LEU A 278 -0.65 16.31 14.50
N LEU A 279 0.02 15.69 13.52
CA LEU A 279 -0.02 16.16 12.13
C LEU A 279 -1.45 16.18 11.56
N ALA A 280 -2.23 15.12 11.76
CA ALA A 280 -3.59 15.05 11.25
C ALA A 280 -4.50 16.13 11.85
N ASN A 281 -4.49 16.30 13.17
CA ASN A 281 -5.31 17.28 13.86
C ASN A 281 -4.85 18.73 13.61
N TRP A 282 -3.53 18.97 13.53
CA TRP A 282 -3.01 20.27 13.12
C TRP A 282 -3.42 20.62 11.69
N LEU A 283 -3.31 19.70 10.74
CA LEU A 283 -3.71 19.93 9.34
C LEU A 283 -5.20 20.23 9.23
N ASP A 284 -6.05 19.49 9.92
CA ASP A 284 -7.50 19.74 9.95
C ASP A 284 -7.81 21.15 10.45
N ALA A 285 -7.22 21.55 11.59
CA ALA A 285 -7.38 22.88 12.15
C ALA A 285 -6.77 23.97 11.27
N TYR A 286 -5.59 23.72 10.66
CA TYR A 286 -4.90 24.68 9.80
C TYR A 286 -5.65 24.91 8.49
N THR A 287 -6.10 23.84 7.82
CA THR A 287 -6.88 23.95 6.58
C THR A 287 -8.22 24.62 6.79
N GLY A 288 -8.86 24.38 7.92
CA GLY A 288 -10.10 25.09 8.31
C GLY A 288 -9.92 26.60 8.42
N ARG A 289 -8.76 27.06 8.90
CA ARG A 289 -8.41 28.49 8.99
C ARG A 289 -7.87 29.08 7.68
N HIS A 290 -7.30 28.26 6.81
CA HIS A 290 -6.61 28.64 5.58
C HIS A 290 -7.09 27.80 4.37
N PRO A 291 -8.34 27.98 3.89
CA PRO A 291 -8.92 27.10 2.87
C PRO A 291 -8.27 27.23 1.47
N ALA A 292 -7.48 28.26 1.24
CA ALA A 292 -6.83 28.51 -0.05
C ALA A 292 -5.45 27.84 -0.20
N ILE A 293 -4.95 27.13 0.83
CA ILE A 293 -3.65 26.49 0.76
C ILE A 293 -3.66 25.27 -0.18
N LEU A 294 -2.50 24.99 -0.77
CA LEU A 294 -2.25 23.78 -1.53
C LEU A 294 -1.61 22.75 -0.61
N LEU A 295 -2.21 21.58 -0.51
CA LEU A 295 -1.79 20.55 0.43
C LEU A 295 -1.44 19.26 -0.28
N HIS A 296 -0.25 18.71 0.03
CA HIS A 296 0.13 17.34 -0.31
C HIS A 296 0.52 16.59 0.95
N VAL A 297 -0.25 15.57 1.30
CA VAL A 297 0.02 14.73 2.48
C VAL A 297 0.42 13.33 2.03
N HIS A 298 1.57 12.87 2.52
CA HIS A 298 2.09 11.56 2.27
C HIS A 298 2.39 10.84 3.60
N HIS A 299 1.53 9.87 3.95
CA HIS A 299 1.76 9.01 5.11
C HIS A 299 2.47 7.74 4.65
N LEU A 300 3.71 7.53 5.07
CA LEU A 300 4.53 6.40 4.63
C LEU A 300 3.98 5.03 5.07
N SER A 301 3.03 5.04 5.99
CA SER A 301 2.32 3.83 6.44
C SER A 301 0.94 3.65 5.79
N ALA A 302 0.57 4.47 4.81
CA ALA A 302 -0.78 4.42 4.20
C ALA A 302 -0.95 3.26 3.20
N SER A 303 0.13 2.81 2.58
CA SER A 303 0.15 1.67 1.66
C SER A 303 1.55 1.04 1.61
N SER A 304 1.70 -0.12 1.00
CA SER A 304 3.01 -0.76 0.77
C SER A 304 3.93 0.09 -0.11
N ASP A 305 3.34 0.79 -1.07
CA ASP A 305 4.07 1.64 -2.02
C ASP A 305 4.41 3.02 -1.43
N ALA A 306 3.69 3.44 -0.38
CA ALA A 306 3.89 4.75 0.23
C ALA A 306 5.28 4.92 0.88
N ALA A 307 5.92 3.83 1.28
CA ALA A 307 7.26 3.84 1.88
C ALA A 307 8.41 3.82 0.85
N ASP A 308 8.09 3.73 -0.44
CA ASP A 308 9.05 3.76 -1.54
C ASP A 308 9.30 5.21 -1.99
N PRO A 309 10.55 5.73 -1.93
CA PRO A 309 10.87 7.09 -2.33
C PRO A 309 10.51 7.42 -3.79
N GLU A 310 10.64 6.46 -4.71
CA GLU A 310 10.28 6.66 -6.11
C GLU A 310 8.78 6.85 -6.29
N LYS A 311 7.98 6.02 -5.64
CA LYS A 311 6.51 6.14 -5.65
C LYS A 311 6.03 7.43 -5.00
N LEU A 312 6.70 7.84 -3.91
CA LEU A 312 6.47 9.15 -3.29
C LEU A 312 6.76 10.28 -4.28
N ALA A 313 7.92 10.25 -4.96
CA ALA A 313 8.30 11.27 -5.95
C ALA A 313 7.30 11.29 -7.12
N VAL A 314 6.94 10.14 -7.70
CA VAL A 314 5.94 10.02 -8.76
C VAL A 314 4.61 10.64 -8.33
N ARG A 315 4.15 10.33 -7.13
CA ARG A 315 2.89 10.87 -6.60
C ARG A 315 2.97 12.39 -6.43
N LEU A 316 4.04 12.92 -5.85
CA LEU A 316 4.22 14.36 -5.66
C LEU A 316 4.26 15.11 -7.00
N LEU A 317 5.08 14.65 -7.95
CA LEU A 317 5.20 15.24 -9.29
C LEU A 317 3.85 15.22 -10.02
N SER A 318 3.12 14.10 -9.97
CA SER A 318 1.81 13.97 -10.59
C SER A 318 0.75 14.90 -9.95
N GLU A 319 0.80 15.09 -8.63
CA GLU A 319 -0.09 16.05 -7.95
C GLU A 319 0.23 17.50 -8.33
N ILE A 320 1.52 17.84 -8.43
CA ILE A 320 1.92 19.19 -8.89
C ILE A 320 1.43 19.40 -10.32
N SER A 321 1.68 18.46 -11.25
CA SER A 321 1.20 18.52 -12.63
C SER A 321 -0.32 18.72 -12.70
N ARG A 322 -1.08 17.92 -11.96
CA ARG A 322 -2.55 18.01 -11.91
C ARG A 322 -3.04 19.39 -11.43
N ILE A 323 -2.41 19.97 -10.42
CA ILE A 323 -2.84 21.25 -9.83
C ILE A 323 -2.39 22.41 -10.70
N THR A 324 -1.19 22.37 -11.26
CA THR A 324 -0.66 23.44 -12.11
C THR A 324 -1.22 23.40 -13.53
N GLY A 325 -1.75 22.26 -13.96
CA GLY A 325 -2.21 22.01 -15.34
C GLY A 325 -1.06 21.85 -16.34
N GLU A 326 0.18 21.72 -15.88
CA GLU A 326 1.35 21.53 -16.73
C GLU A 326 1.56 20.05 -17.08
N GLU A 327 1.92 19.75 -18.33
CA GLU A 327 2.14 18.37 -18.78
C GLU A 327 3.41 17.79 -18.14
N LEU A 328 3.28 16.64 -17.51
CA LEU A 328 4.36 15.89 -16.85
C LEU A 328 4.72 14.67 -17.68
N LYS A 329 5.98 14.57 -18.06
CA LYS A 329 6.57 13.33 -18.56
C LYS A 329 7.40 12.71 -17.43
N LEU A 330 6.87 11.66 -16.83
CA LEU A 330 7.56 10.92 -15.77
C LEU A 330 8.74 10.15 -16.37
N GLU A 331 9.90 10.30 -15.76
CA GLU A 331 11.06 9.48 -16.04
C GLU A 331 10.94 8.13 -15.33
N THR A 332 11.43 7.08 -15.98
CA THR A 332 11.38 5.71 -15.47
C THR A 332 12.62 5.30 -14.69
N GLU A 333 13.72 6.02 -14.87
CA GLU A 333 14.96 5.82 -14.11
C GLU A 333 14.90 6.65 -12.82
N SER A 334 15.15 6.03 -11.68
CA SER A 334 15.08 6.64 -10.34
C SER A 334 15.82 7.97 -10.25
N GLN A 335 17.01 8.06 -10.81
CA GLN A 335 17.84 9.28 -10.79
C GLN A 335 17.23 10.42 -11.55
N LYS A 336 16.73 10.14 -12.76
CA LYS A 336 16.09 11.15 -13.60
C LYS A 336 14.78 11.59 -12.96
N LEU A 337 14.07 10.65 -12.34
CA LEU A 337 12.86 10.94 -11.59
C LEU A 337 13.14 11.91 -10.43
N PHE A 338 14.14 11.62 -9.60
CA PHE A 338 14.51 12.50 -8.49
C PHE A 338 15.07 13.84 -8.96
N ALA A 339 15.79 13.87 -10.08
CA ALA A 339 16.28 15.11 -10.70
C ALA A 339 15.14 16.03 -11.18
N GLN A 340 13.94 15.52 -11.41
CA GLN A 340 12.77 16.34 -11.73
C GLN A 340 12.21 17.09 -10.51
N LEU A 341 12.45 16.61 -9.28
CA LEU A 341 11.86 17.21 -8.08
C LEU A 341 12.17 18.70 -7.90
N PRO A 342 13.43 19.19 -7.99
CA PRO A 342 13.75 20.61 -7.82
C PRO A 342 13.02 21.50 -8.85
N GLU A 343 12.97 21.06 -10.11
CA GLU A 343 12.31 21.80 -11.18
C GLU A 343 10.81 21.90 -10.96
N TRP A 344 10.15 20.78 -10.64
CA TRP A 344 8.71 20.74 -10.41
C TRP A 344 8.29 21.46 -9.13
N LEU A 345 9.12 21.43 -8.08
CA LEU A 345 8.89 22.24 -6.88
C LEU A 345 9.02 23.73 -7.18
N ALA A 346 9.97 24.13 -8.06
CA ALA A 346 10.06 25.52 -8.51
C ALA A 346 8.82 25.96 -9.31
N ARG A 347 8.27 25.09 -10.17
CA ARG A 347 6.99 25.33 -10.89
C ARG A 347 5.81 25.44 -9.90
N ALA A 348 5.74 24.52 -8.94
CA ALA A 348 4.73 24.55 -7.87
C ALA A 348 4.80 25.86 -7.06
N SER A 349 6.01 26.31 -6.71
CA SER A 349 6.23 27.60 -6.02
C SER A 349 5.79 28.79 -6.86
N SER A 350 6.12 28.80 -8.14
CA SER A 350 5.72 29.84 -9.07
C SER A 350 4.19 29.89 -9.25
N TYR A 351 3.53 28.73 -9.28
CA TYR A 351 2.07 28.63 -9.30
C TYR A 351 1.45 29.19 -8.01
N ALA A 352 1.99 28.80 -6.86
CA ALA A 352 1.51 29.27 -5.56
C ALA A 352 1.66 30.79 -5.41
N ALA A 353 2.81 31.35 -5.83
CA ALA A 353 3.06 32.79 -5.78
C ALA A 353 2.08 33.59 -6.65
N ARG A 354 1.76 33.10 -7.86
CA ARG A 354 0.78 33.71 -8.76
C ARG A 354 -0.66 33.70 -8.20
N ASN A 355 -0.98 32.72 -7.38
CA ASN A 355 -2.31 32.56 -6.78
C ASN A 355 -2.36 33.02 -5.32
N GLU A 356 -1.36 33.77 -4.85
CA GLU A 356 -1.25 34.29 -3.48
C GLU A 356 -1.46 33.21 -2.40
N THR A 357 -0.95 32.00 -2.65
CA THR A 357 -1.06 30.85 -1.76
C THR A 357 0.29 30.22 -1.50
N ARG A 358 0.32 29.12 -0.76
CA ARG A 358 1.51 28.32 -0.45
C ARG A 358 1.20 26.82 -0.55
N TRP A 359 2.25 26.03 -0.75
CA TRP A 359 2.21 24.57 -0.66
C TRP A 359 2.70 24.11 0.69
N ILE A 360 1.92 23.25 1.32
CA ILE A 360 2.35 22.50 2.49
C ILE A 360 2.50 21.05 2.07
N LEU A 361 3.72 20.56 2.16
CA LEU A 361 4.08 19.17 1.96
C LEU A 361 4.19 18.51 3.32
N VAL A 362 3.55 17.36 3.50
CA VAL A 362 3.63 16.59 4.75
C VAL A 362 4.13 15.19 4.42
N MET A 363 5.20 14.76 5.11
CA MET A 363 5.76 13.41 5.02
C MET A 363 5.72 12.77 6.41
N ASP A 364 4.72 11.94 6.66
CA ASP A 364 4.52 11.33 7.98
C ASP A 364 5.17 9.95 8.06
N GLY A 365 6.22 9.82 8.89
CA GLY A 365 6.89 8.56 9.19
C GLY A 365 8.14 8.28 8.35
N LEU A 366 9.09 9.23 8.21
CA LEU A 366 10.33 9.04 7.43
C LEU A 366 11.14 7.80 7.84
N ASP A 367 11.02 7.36 9.09
CA ASP A 367 11.62 6.11 9.58
C ASP A 367 11.10 4.85 8.89
N LYS A 368 9.96 4.94 8.18
CA LYS A 368 9.34 3.85 7.44
C LYS A 368 9.83 3.73 5.99
N LEU A 369 10.63 4.67 5.50
CA LEU A 369 11.20 4.59 4.16
C LEU A 369 11.91 3.24 3.96
N LEU A 370 11.64 2.59 2.83
CA LEU A 370 12.26 1.30 2.48
C LEU A 370 13.74 1.47 2.08
N SER A 371 14.05 2.60 1.44
CA SER A 371 15.38 3.01 0.99
C SER A 371 15.52 4.53 1.07
N GLY A 372 16.71 5.09 0.85
CA GLY A 372 16.92 6.53 0.79
C GLY A 372 16.63 7.26 2.10
N ARG A 373 16.84 6.61 3.25
CA ARG A 373 16.70 7.22 4.59
C ARG A 373 17.73 8.31 4.85
N ASP A 374 18.78 8.35 4.05
CA ASP A 374 19.78 9.43 4.01
C ASP A 374 19.22 10.73 3.41
N LEU A 375 18.00 10.69 2.87
CA LEU A 375 17.26 11.81 2.25
C LEU A 375 17.99 12.49 1.09
N ARG A 376 19.03 11.89 0.50
CA ARG A 376 19.80 12.50 -0.61
C ARG A 376 18.99 12.65 -1.88
N TRP A 377 17.97 11.81 -2.08
CA TRP A 377 17.03 11.91 -3.19
C TRP A 377 16.10 13.13 -3.07
N TRP A 378 15.95 13.71 -1.87
CA TRP A 378 15.15 14.90 -1.62
C TRP A 378 15.96 16.16 -1.82
N PRO A 379 15.41 17.23 -2.45
CA PRO A 379 16.13 18.50 -2.68
C PRO A 379 16.67 19.11 -1.38
N GLU A 380 17.88 19.68 -1.46
CA GLU A 380 18.51 20.33 -0.31
C GLU A 380 17.81 21.62 0.08
N PHE A 381 17.34 22.37 -0.92
CA PHE A 381 16.64 23.64 -0.73
C PHE A 381 15.23 23.57 -1.29
N LEU A 382 14.29 24.16 -0.58
CA LEU A 382 12.91 24.33 -1.03
C LEU A 382 12.67 25.75 -1.56
N PRO A 383 11.88 25.92 -2.63
CA PRO A 383 11.47 27.23 -3.13
C PRO A 383 10.57 27.97 -2.14
N ALA A 384 10.51 29.33 -2.28
CA ALA A 384 9.93 30.25 -1.29
C ALA A 384 8.49 29.96 -0.83
N SER A 385 7.65 29.41 -1.68
CA SER A 385 6.23 29.13 -1.33
C SER A 385 5.98 27.65 -0.98
N ILE A 386 7.04 26.87 -0.78
CA ILE A 386 6.95 25.42 -0.45
C ILE A 386 7.42 25.22 0.98
N HIS A 387 6.59 24.60 1.81
CA HIS A 387 6.93 24.26 3.18
C HIS A 387 6.82 22.75 3.37
N LEU A 388 7.83 22.11 3.98
CA LEU A 388 7.83 20.69 4.31
C LEU A 388 7.75 20.51 5.82
N VAL A 389 6.77 19.72 6.26
CA VAL A 389 6.67 19.21 7.62
C VAL A 389 6.73 17.69 7.56
N ALA A 390 7.72 17.11 8.21
CA ALA A 390 7.87 15.66 8.27
C ALA A 390 7.69 15.12 9.69
N SER A 391 7.51 13.80 9.85
CA SER A 391 7.66 13.13 11.14
C SER A 391 8.62 11.97 11.03
N SER A 392 9.34 11.65 12.11
CA SER A 392 10.24 10.50 12.17
C SER A 392 10.39 9.98 13.61
N LEU A 393 10.71 8.68 13.72
CA LEU A 393 11.31 8.13 14.92
C LEU A 393 12.84 8.39 14.91
N ALA A 394 13.48 8.16 16.06
CA ALA A 394 14.94 8.16 16.14
C ALA A 394 15.51 7.09 15.20
N GLY A 395 16.55 7.45 14.46
CA GLY A 395 17.21 6.60 13.48
C GLY A 395 17.81 7.39 12.34
N GLU A 396 18.25 6.70 11.30
CA GLU A 396 18.98 7.25 10.15
C GLU A 396 18.28 8.45 9.48
N ALA A 397 16.98 8.34 9.19
CA ALA A 397 16.24 9.43 8.54
C ALA A 397 16.19 10.71 9.40
N LEU A 398 16.08 10.60 10.72
CA LEU A 398 16.13 11.76 11.60
C LEU A 398 17.53 12.36 11.66
N GLU A 399 18.57 11.53 11.73
CA GLU A 399 19.94 12.01 11.71
C GLU A 399 20.29 12.72 10.39
N SER A 400 19.81 12.20 9.28
CA SER A 400 19.94 12.84 7.97
C SER A 400 19.21 14.18 7.89
N ALA A 401 18.02 14.27 8.46
CA ALA A 401 17.28 15.54 8.58
C ALA A 401 18.06 16.57 9.42
N ARG A 402 18.66 16.14 10.54
CA ARG A 402 19.51 16.98 11.41
C ARG A 402 20.76 17.49 10.68
N GLN A 403 21.46 16.61 9.97
CA GLN A 403 22.65 16.97 9.16
C GLN A 403 22.31 18.00 8.08
N ARG A 404 21.10 17.94 7.55
CA ARG A 404 20.57 18.90 6.57
C ARG A 404 20.02 20.19 7.21
N GLY A 405 20.14 20.34 8.52
CA GLY A 405 19.71 21.53 9.27
C GLY A 405 18.19 21.70 9.38
N TRP A 406 17.42 20.63 9.26
CA TRP A 406 15.96 20.70 9.46
C TRP A 406 15.62 21.12 10.88
N ARG A 407 14.56 21.92 11.02
CA ARG A 407 14.08 22.36 12.34
C ARG A 407 13.38 21.21 13.05
N GLU A 408 13.79 20.89 14.27
CA GLU A 408 13.24 19.77 15.03
C GLU A 408 12.19 20.24 16.04
N LEU A 409 11.02 19.59 16.00
CA LEU A 409 9.95 19.77 16.99
C LEU A 409 9.74 18.44 17.73
N THR A 410 10.13 18.38 19.00
CA THR A 410 10.03 17.16 19.78
C THR A 410 8.71 17.08 20.53
N VAL A 411 7.91 16.04 20.25
CA VAL A 411 6.68 15.75 20.99
C VAL A 411 7.04 15.15 22.33
N GLN A 412 6.67 15.86 23.40
CA GLN A 412 6.91 15.44 24.78
C GLN A 412 5.86 14.41 25.22
N PRO A 413 6.18 13.57 26.21
CA PRO A 413 5.18 12.77 26.89
C PRO A 413 4.08 13.65 27.50
N LEU A 414 2.86 13.12 27.59
CA LEU A 414 1.74 13.84 28.21
C LEU A 414 2.10 14.25 29.65
N SER A 415 1.89 15.51 29.98
CA SER A 415 1.98 16.03 31.34
C SER A 415 0.88 15.42 32.24
N PRO A 416 1.05 15.44 33.57
CA PRO A 416 0.03 14.92 34.47
C PRO A 416 -1.35 15.56 34.29
N ALA A 417 -1.42 16.85 33.95
CA ALA A 417 -2.68 17.54 33.66
C ALA A 417 -3.34 17.05 32.38
N GLU A 418 -2.55 16.84 31.30
CA GLU A 418 -3.05 16.31 30.05
C GLU A 418 -3.48 14.84 30.17
N GLN A 419 -2.77 14.05 31.00
CA GLN A 419 -3.16 12.67 31.33
C GLN A 419 -4.53 12.64 32.00
N GLU A 420 -4.75 13.47 33.02
CA GLU A 420 -6.01 13.57 33.72
C GLU A 420 -7.14 14.03 32.79
N GLN A 421 -6.88 15.05 31.97
CA GLN A 421 -7.84 15.53 31.00
C GLN A 421 -8.21 14.46 29.97
N LEU A 422 -7.20 13.71 29.47
CA LEU A 422 -7.44 12.59 28.56
C LEU A 422 -8.30 11.49 29.18
N ILE A 423 -8.04 11.15 30.43
CA ILE A 423 -8.84 10.19 31.19
C ILE A 423 -10.31 10.64 31.29
N VAL A 424 -10.51 11.90 31.70
CA VAL A 424 -11.84 12.47 31.91
C VAL A 424 -12.60 12.57 30.58
N ASP A 425 -11.98 13.13 29.54
CA ASP A 425 -12.63 13.36 28.26
C ASP A 425 -12.91 12.05 27.53
N TYR A 426 -11.95 11.13 27.56
CA TYR A 426 -12.14 9.84 26.89
C TYR A 426 -13.25 9.01 27.53
N LEU A 427 -13.20 8.81 28.84
CA LEU A 427 -14.22 8.05 29.56
C LEU A 427 -15.56 8.78 29.63
N GLY A 428 -15.53 10.12 29.72
CA GLY A 428 -16.73 10.96 29.72
C GLY A 428 -17.59 10.83 28.46
N ARG A 429 -16.99 10.57 27.30
CA ARG A 429 -17.71 10.25 26.05
C ARG A 429 -18.63 9.03 26.20
N TYR A 430 -18.23 8.10 27.07
CA TYR A 430 -18.96 6.87 27.36
C TYR A 430 -19.69 6.94 28.71
N ARG A 431 -19.84 8.15 29.31
CA ARG A 431 -20.44 8.38 30.62
C ARG A 431 -19.83 7.51 31.72
N LYS A 432 -18.51 7.25 31.62
CA LYS A 432 -17.73 6.55 32.63
C LYS A 432 -16.79 7.53 33.33
N ALA A 433 -16.44 7.25 34.58
CA ALA A 433 -15.50 8.04 35.35
C ALA A 433 -14.70 7.12 36.27
N LEU A 434 -13.43 7.47 36.50
CA LEU A 434 -12.58 6.87 37.50
C LEU A 434 -12.57 7.72 38.76
N THR A 435 -12.35 7.09 39.91
CA THR A 435 -12.15 7.79 41.18
C THR A 435 -10.77 8.44 41.20
N THR A 436 -10.59 9.49 42.00
CA THR A 436 -9.29 10.16 42.17
C THR A 436 -8.12 9.21 42.52
N PRO A 437 -8.30 8.20 43.40
CA PRO A 437 -7.24 7.22 43.66
C PRO A 437 -6.90 6.36 42.45
N GLN A 438 -7.88 6.00 41.60
CA GLN A 438 -7.65 5.23 40.36
C GLN A 438 -6.87 6.05 39.34
N VAL A 439 -7.21 7.34 39.18
CA VAL A 439 -6.49 8.26 38.31
C VAL A 439 -5.04 8.42 38.79
N ALA A 440 -4.82 8.68 40.07
CA ALA A 440 -3.50 8.80 40.66
C ALA A 440 -2.62 7.54 40.42
N ARG A 441 -3.21 6.37 40.56
CA ARG A 441 -2.55 5.09 40.32
C ARG A 441 -2.18 4.86 38.83
N ILE A 442 -2.97 5.35 37.91
CA ILE A 442 -2.63 5.37 36.48
C ILE A 442 -1.45 6.31 36.25
N GLN A 443 -1.48 7.49 36.85
CA GLN A 443 -0.45 8.52 36.68
C GLN A 443 0.91 8.11 37.26
N GLU A 444 0.96 7.20 38.24
CA GLU A 444 2.20 6.64 38.78
C GLU A 444 2.92 5.69 37.77
N HIS A 445 2.24 5.25 36.73
CA HIS A 445 2.83 4.29 35.81
C HIS A 445 3.84 4.97 34.83
N PRO A 446 5.07 4.42 34.65
CA PRO A 446 6.12 5.08 33.86
C PRO A 446 5.76 5.28 32.38
N LEU A 447 4.82 4.52 31.80
CA LEU A 447 4.40 4.62 30.42
C LEU A 447 3.16 5.52 30.22
N VAL A 448 2.57 6.07 31.29
CA VAL A 448 1.32 6.85 31.20
C VAL A 448 1.48 8.11 30.34
N GLY A 449 2.67 8.68 30.28
CA GLY A 449 2.99 9.79 29.38
C GLY A 449 2.94 9.43 27.89
N ASN A 450 2.85 8.14 27.54
CA ASN A 450 2.65 7.71 26.15
C ASN A 450 1.15 7.66 25.83
N PRO A 451 0.64 8.50 24.92
CA PRO A 451 -0.79 8.57 24.60
C PRO A 451 -1.39 7.24 24.16
N LEU A 452 -0.63 6.42 23.41
CA LEU A 452 -1.09 5.11 22.95
C LEU A 452 -1.29 4.14 24.12
N PHE A 453 -0.33 4.12 25.06
CA PHE A 453 -0.45 3.29 26.27
C PHE A 453 -1.67 3.68 27.08
N LEU A 454 -1.80 4.98 27.40
CA LEU A 454 -2.91 5.47 28.21
C LEU A 454 -4.26 5.19 27.54
N ARG A 455 -4.39 5.52 26.25
CA ARG A 455 -5.62 5.25 25.48
C ARG A 455 -5.98 3.76 25.46
N THR A 456 -4.99 2.87 25.30
CA THR A 456 -5.25 1.42 25.31
C THR A 456 -5.71 0.94 26.69
N VAL A 457 -5.14 1.47 27.78
CA VAL A 457 -5.62 1.19 29.15
C VAL A 457 -7.07 1.65 29.32
N LEU A 458 -7.36 2.88 28.89
CA LEU A 458 -8.72 3.45 29.01
C LEU A 458 -9.73 2.66 28.17
N GLU A 459 -9.33 2.17 27.00
CA GLU A 459 -10.19 1.33 26.17
C GLU A 459 -10.50 0.00 26.83
N GLU A 460 -9.51 -0.67 27.41
CA GLU A 460 -9.73 -1.92 28.18
C GLU A 460 -10.67 -1.68 29.36
N LEU A 461 -10.48 -0.61 30.12
CA LEU A 461 -11.37 -0.24 31.23
C LEU A 461 -12.78 0.13 30.75
N ARG A 462 -12.88 0.77 29.56
CA ARG A 462 -14.18 1.13 28.96
C ARG A 462 -15.01 -0.11 28.62
N ILE A 463 -14.37 -1.10 28.03
CA ILE A 463 -15.02 -2.34 27.60
C ILE A 463 -15.38 -3.21 28.80
N PHE A 464 -14.62 -3.12 29.89
CA PHE A 464 -14.84 -3.92 31.10
C PHE A 464 -16.17 -3.56 31.77
N GLY A 465 -17.07 -4.54 31.89
CA GLY A 465 -18.47 -4.32 32.31
C GLY A 465 -18.74 -4.48 33.82
N VAL A 466 -17.79 -5.05 34.59
CA VAL A 466 -17.99 -5.43 35.99
C VAL A 466 -17.31 -4.44 36.91
N HIS A 467 -18.11 -3.59 37.56
CA HIS A 467 -17.59 -2.50 38.40
C HIS A 467 -16.79 -3.03 39.61
N GLU A 468 -17.22 -4.11 40.21
CA GLU A 468 -16.60 -4.72 41.40
C GLU A 468 -15.17 -5.23 41.11
N ASP A 469 -14.90 -5.63 39.88
CA ASP A 469 -13.60 -6.15 39.46
C ASP A 469 -12.70 -5.10 38.74
N LEU A 470 -13.16 -3.84 38.62
CA LEU A 470 -12.44 -2.79 37.91
C LEU A 470 -11.03 -2.55 38.45
N GLU A 471 -10.85 -2.63 39.80
CA GLU A 471 -9.54 -2.50 40.44
C GLU A 471 -8.57 -3.61 40.05
N ARG A 472 -9.06 -4.84 39.93
CA ARG A 472 -8.27 -5.97 39.46
C ARG A 472 -7.84 -5.78 38.01
N GLU A 473 -8.77 -5.34 37.14
CA GLU A 473 -8.51 -5.11 35.72
C GLU A 473 -7.52 -3.98 35.50
N LEU A 474 -7.68 -2.87 36.24
CA LEU A 474 -6.72 -1.78 36.25
C LEU A 474 -5.33 -2.27 36.68
N ALA A 475 -5.25 -3.06 37.75
CA ALA A 475 -3.99 -3.62 38.21
C ALA A 475 -3.30 -4.49 37.15
N LEU A 476 -4.06 -5.30 36.42
CA LEU A 476 -3.55 -6.14 35.34
C LEU A 476 -3.00 -5.29 34.16
N CYS A 477 -3.68 -4.22 33.81
CA CYS A 477 -3.18 -3.29 32.79
C CYS A 477 -1.88 -2.61 33.22
N LEU A 478 -1.81 -2.15 34.46
CA LEU A 478 -0.65 -1.46 35.00
C LEU A 478 0.54 -2.39 35.34
N GLN A 479 0.39 -3.70 35.29
CA GLN A 479 1.52 -4.64 35.36
C GLN A 479 2.30 -4.73 34.03
N CYS A 480 1.74 -4.23 32.93
CA CYS A 480 2.37 -4.27 31.62
C CYS A 480 3.53 -3.27 31.55
N ARG A 481 4.77 -3.76 31.40
CA ARG A 481 5.98 -2.94 31.37
C ARG A 481 6.28 -2.30 30.01
N THR A 482 5.63 -2.74 28.95
CA THR A 482 5.77 -2.23 27.59
C THR A 482 4.41 -2.14 26.92
N VAL A 483 4.29 -1.35 25.85
CA VAL A 483 3.04 -1.20 25.08
C VAL A 483 2.65 -2.51 24.39
N ASP A 484 3.63 -3.27 23.91
CA ASP A 484 3.37 -4.58 23.30
C ASP A 484 2.86 -5.61 24.31
N ASN A 485 3.32 -5.58 25.59
CA ASN A 485 2.75 -6.40 26.65
C ASN A 485 1.26 -6.07 26.89
N LEU A 486 0.90 -4.78 26.84
CA LEU A 486 -0.49 -4.35 26.98
C LEU A 486 -1.35 -4.85 25.81
N PHE A 487 -0.87 -4.74 24.56
CA PHE A 487 -1.54 -5.34 23.41
C PHE A 487 -1.63 -6.87 23.51
N GLY A 488 -0.62 -7.53 24.08
CA GLY A 488 -0.67 -8.97 24.37
C GLY A 488 -1.81 -9.32 25.33
N LYS A 489 -2.10 -8.46 26.33
CA LYS A 489 -3.26 -8.59 27.22
C LYS A 489 -4.57 -8.35 26.48
N VAL A 490 -4.65 -7.33 25.60
CA VAL A 490 -5.82 -7.08 24.74
C VAL A 490 -6.13 -8.33 23.91
N LEU A 491 -5.14 -8.92 23.26
CA LEU A 491 -5.30 -10.16 22.50
C LEU A 491 -5.82 -11.31 23.38
N ALA A 492 -5.28 -11.47 24.60
CA ALA A 492 -5.73 -12.50 25.54
C ALA A 492 -7.19 -12.34 25.93
N ARG A 493 -7.66 -11.09 26.09
CA ARG A 493 -9.07 -10.81 26.35
C ARG A 493 -9.93 -11.17 25.12
N VAL A 494 -9.52 -10.72 23.93
CA VAL A 494 -10.26 -11.01 22.70
C VAL A 494 -10.37 -12.52 22.46
N GLU A 495 -9.31 -13.28 22.73
CA GLU A 495 -9.31 -14.74 22.66
C GLU A 495 -10.30 -15.37 23.67
N ALA A 496 -10.37 -14.81 24.87
CA ALA A 496 -11.31 -15.30 25.90
C ALA A 496 -12.77 -14.96 25.59
N ASP A 497 -12.99 -13.80 24.95
CA ASP A 497 -14.32 -13.32 24.59
C ASP A 497 -14.86 -13.96 23.30
N THR A 498 -13.98 -14.52 22.45
CA THR A 498 -14.34 -15.09 21.15
C THR A 498 -13.82 -16.53 21.02
N SER A 499 -12.77 -16.73 20.24
CA SER A 499 -12.11 -18.02 20.03
C SER A 499 -10.61 -17.82 19.87
N ALA A 500 -9.82 -18.43 20.73
CA ALA A 500 -8.36 -18.32 20.68
C ALA A 500 -7.76 -18.77 19.34
N SER A 501 -8.32 -19.82 18.74
CA SER A 501 -7.88 -20.32 17.43
C SER A 501 -8.17 -19.33 16.31
N ASP A 502 -9.33 -18.69 16.35
CA ASP A 502 -9.77 -17.77 15.30
C ASP A 502 -9.01 -16.44 15.37
N VAL A 503 -8.82 -15.90 16.57
CA VAL A 503 -7.98 -14.72 16.81
C VAL A 503 -6.55 -15.00 16.33
N ARG A 504 -5.96 -16.12 16.72
CA ARG A 504 -4.63 -16.54 16.30
C ARG A 504 -4.54 -16.59 14.78
N SER A 505 -5.45 -17.32 14.12
CA SER A 505 -5.43 -17.50 12.67
C SER A 505 -5.55 -16.17 11.90
N ALA A 506 -6.41 -15.27 12.36
CA ALA A 506 -6.57 -13.95 11.77
C ALA A 506 -5.32 -13.08 11.96
N MET A 507 -4.79 -13.03 13.17
CA MET A 507 -3.61 -12.20 13.49
C MET A 507 -2.35 -12.72 12.81
N GLU A 508 -2.16 -14.03 12.72
CA GLU A 508 -1.06 -14.66 11.95
C GLU A 508 -1.15 -14.28 10.46
N ALA A 509 -2.34 -14.33 9.87
CA ALA A 509 -2.53 -13.96 8.48
C ALA A 509 -2.21 -12.47 8.20
N ILE A 510 -2.72 -11.56 9.04
CA ILE A 510 -2.40 -10.12 8.93
C ILE A 510 -0.90 -9.87 9.16
N TRP A 511 -0.29 -10.55 10.15
CA TRP A 511 1.14 -10.42 10.46
C TRP A 511 2.02 -10.86 9.29
N ALA A 512 1.69 -11.98 8.65
CA ALA A 512 2.44 -12.53 7.54
C ALA A 512 2.24 -11.75 6.23
N SER A 513 1.19 -10.95 6.08
CA SER A 513 0.96 -10.19 4.85
C SER A 513 1.99 -9.08 4.64
N ARG A 514 2.42 -8.88 3.39
CA ARG A 514 3.34 -7.80 3.01
C ARG A 514 2.62 -6.45 2.97
N ALA A 515 1.44 -6.42 2.36
CA ALA A 515 0.69 -5.20 2.05
C ALA A 515 -0.72 -5.16 2.68
N GLY A 516 -0.96 -5.93 3.75
CA GLY A 516 -2.29 -6.12 4.32
C GLY A 516 -3.14 -7.11 3.52
N LEU A 517 -4.29 -7.48 4.06
CA LEU A 517 -5.23 -8.43 3.47
C LEU A 517 -6.60 -7.80 3.29
N ALA A 518 -7.20 -8.00 2.14
CA ALA A 518 -8.63 -7.76 1.98
C ALA A 518 -9.42 -8.71 2.89
N GLN A 519 -10.60 -8.30 3.31
CA GLN A 519 -11.36 -9.11 4.26
C GLN A 519 -11.66 -10.52 3.73
N ASP A 520 -11.95 -10.66 2.45
CA ASP A 520 -12.18 -11.95 1.81
C ASP A 520 -10.90 -12.81 1.72
N GLU A 521 -9.73 -12.20 1.43
CA GLU A 521 -8.43 -12.87 1.51
C GLU A 521 -8.18 -13.37 2.95
N LEU A 522 -8.38 -12.49 3.95
CA LEU A 522 -8.21 -12.84 5.35
C LEU A 522 -9.08 -14.04 5.77
N LEU A 523 -10.38 -13.99 5.45
CA LEU A 523 -11.31 -15.05 5.79
C LEU A 523 -10.93 -16.40 5.16
N GLN A 524 -10.51 -16.38 3.90
CA GLN A 524 -10.10 -17.60 3.20
C GLN A 524 -8.77 -18.15 3.77
N ILE A 525 -7.77 -17.31 3.99
CA ILE A 525 -6.46 -17.70 4.51
C ILE A 525 -6.56 -18.19 5.95
N ALA A 526 -7.31 -17.49 6.80
CA ALA A 526 -7.48 -17.85 8.20
C ALA A 526 -8.48 -19.01 8.42
N GLY A 527 -9.25 -19.38 7.38
CA GLY A 527 -10.30 -20.38 7.49
C GLY A 527 -11.49 -19.90 8.32
N LEU A 528 -11.77 -18.60 8.31
CA LEU A 528 -12.83 -17.97 9.09
C LEU A 528 -14.05 -17.67 8.23
N VAL A 529 -15.17 -17.48 8.91
CA VAL A 529 -16.40 -16.92 8.32
C VAL A 529 -16.62 -15.50 8.85
N ALA A 530 -17.39 -14.69 8.12
CA ALA A 530 -17.63 -13.30 8.52
C ALA A 530 -18.18 -13.15 9.95
N ALA A 531 -18.99 -14.10 10.40
CA ALA A 531 -19.57 -14.08 11.73
C ALA A 531 -18.56 -14.29 12.87
N THR A 532 -17.52 -15.10 12.66
CA THR A 532 -16.45 -15.29 13.65
C THR A 532 -15.43 -14.17 13.62
N TRP A 533 -15.23 -13.56 12.45
CA TRP A 533 -14.34 -12.42 12.28
C TRP A 533 -14.91 -11.10 12.86
N ALA A 534 -16.22 -10.84 12.69
CA ALA A 534 -16.83 -9.59 13.10
C ALA A 534 -16.59 -9.23 14.58
N PRO A 535 -16.76 -10.13 15.56
CA PRO A 535 -16.44 -9.84 16.96
C PRO A 535 -14.98 -9.52 17.20
N ILE A 536 -14.07 -10.23 16.54
CA ILE A 536 -12.61 -10.00 16.64
C ILE A 536 -12.25 -8.62 16.08
N HIS A 537 -12.81 -8.28 14.91
CA HIS A 537 -12.58 -7.00 14.27
C HIS A 537 -13.09 -5.83 15.12
N ILE A 538 -14.31 -5.96 15.68
CA ILE A 538 -14.90 -4.96 16.59
C ILE A 538 -14.04 -4.80 17.85
N ALA A 539 -13.57 -5.91 18.44
CA ALA A 539 -12.76 -5.88 19.64
C ALA A 539 -11.36 -5.25 19.43
N LEU A 540 -10.87 -5.26 18.20
CA LEU A 540 -9.59 -4.67 17.78
C LEU A 540 -9.76 -3.39 16.95
N ASP A 541 -10.96 -2.78 16.95
CA ASP A 541 -11.23 -1.52 16.28
C ASP A 541 -10.30 -0.42 16.83
N GLY A 542 -9.68 0.33 15.94
CA GLY A 542 -8.65 1.31 16.29
C GLY A 542 -7.23 0.75 16.47
N ALA A 543 -7.05 -0.56 16.66
CA ALA A 543 -5.75 -1.24 16.65
C ALA A 543 -5.41 -1.84 15.27
N LEU A 544 -6.43 -2.15 14.47
CA LEU A 544 -6.33 -2.47 13.05
C LEU A 544 -6.69 -1.24 12.23
N VAL A 545 -6.04 -1.10 11.07
CA VAL A 545 -6.31 -0.02 10.10
C VAL A 545 -6.68 -0.64 8.77
N GLU A 546 -7.78 -0.17 8.21
CA GLU A 546 -8.19 -0.50 6.85
C GLU A 546 -7.71 0.61 5.91
N SER A 547 -6.84 0.26 4.97
CA SER A 547 -6.34 1.17 3.95
C SER A 547 -6.48 0.52 2.57
N GLY A 548 -7.19 1.18 1.65
CA GLY A 548 -7.44 0.66 0.31
C GLY A 548 -8.17 -0.70 0.31
N GLY A 549 -9.04 -0.94 1.28
CA GLY A 549 -9.77 -2.18 1.44
C GLY A 549 -8.95 -3.34 2.03
N ARG A 550 -7.75 -3.06 2.56
CA ARG A 550 -6.88 -4.06 3.20
C ARG A 550 -6.67 -3.74 4.66
N LEU A 551 -6.74 -4.75 5.49
CA LEU A 551 -6.50 -4.69 6.92
C LEU A 551 -5.01 -4.85 7.22
N THR A 552 -4.49 -3.94 8.04
CA THR A 552 -3.13 -3.97 8.57
C THR A 552 -3.12 -3.62 10.04
N PHE A 553 -2.00 -3.83 10.70
CA PHE A 553 -1.83 -3.33 12.06
C PHE A 553 -1.66 -1.81 12.09
N GLY A 554 -2.44 -1.15 12.92
CA GLY A 554 -2.37 0.30 13.10
C GLY A 554 -1.09 0.78 13.80
N HIS A 555 -0.39 -0.13 14.50
CA HIS A 555 0.83 0.15 15.25
C HIS A 555 1.77 -1.05 15.27
N ASP A 556 3.08 -0.78 15.19
CA ASP A 556 4.12 -1.81 15.30
C ASP A 556 4.08 -2.57 16.63
N TYR A 557 3.54 -1.96 17.69
CA TYR A 557 3.38 -2.62 19.00
C TYR A 557 2.40 -3.78 18.95
N LEU A 558 1.29 -3.65 18.22
CA LEU A 558 0.37 -4.77 18.04
C LEU A 558 1.03 -5.87 17.19
N ARG A 559 1.76 -5.51 16.13
CA ARG A 559 2.53 -6.48 15.34
C ARG A 559 3.51 -7.28 16.20
N LYS A 560 4.25 -6.59 17.08
CA LYS A 560 5.17 -7.23 18.03
C LYS A 560 4.43 -8.08 19.07
N ALA A 561 3.30 -7.61 19.57
CA ALA A 561 2.48 -8.39 20.50
C ALA A 561 1.99 -9.69 19.88
N VAL A 562 1.52 -9.65 18.63
CA VAL A 562 1.14 -10.82 17.83
C VAL A 562 2.33 -11.77 17.62
N GLU A 563 3.48 -11.24 17.21
CA GLU A 563 4.70 -12.00 17.00
C GLU A 563 5.14 -12.74 18.26
N ASN A 564 5.20 -12.03 19.38
CA ASN A 564 5.61 -12.59 20.67
C ASN A 564 4.59 -13.63 21.19
N ARG A 565 3.29 -13.32 21.09
CA ARG A 565 2.23 -14.17 21.63
C ARG A 565 2.13 -15.50 20.89
N TYR A 566 2.25 -15.48 19.57
CA TYR A 566 2.12 -16.67 18.73
C TYR A 566 3.47 -17.24 18.26
N GLN A 567 4.59 -16.71 18.78
CA GLN A 567 5.96 -17.18 18.53
C GLN A 567 6.32 -17.18 17.02
N LEU A 568 5.93 -16.12 16.31
CA LEU A 568 6.04 -16.06 14.84
C LEU A 568 7.46 -15.77 14.31
N SER A 569 8.44 -15.52 15.18
CA SER A 569 9.85 -15.40 14.79
C SER A 569 10.50 -16.73 14.38
N GLY A 570 9.80 -17.86 14.53
CA GLY A 570 10.28 -19.20 14.27
C GLY A 570 9.51 -20.00 13.22
N THR A 571 9.31 -21.28 13.51
CA THR A 571 8.59 -22.22 12.61
C THR A 571 7.15 -21.81 12.35
N GLU A 572 6.46 -21.28 13.37
CA GLU A 572 5.08 -20.84 13.27
C GLU A 572 4.94 -19.68 12.26
N GLY A 573 5.88 -18.72 12.27
CA GLY A 573 5.88 -17.64 11.30
C GLY A 573 6.12 -18.11 9.87
N ARG A 574 7.04 -19.08 9.68
CA ARG A 574 7.22 -19.69 8.36
C ARG A 574 5.97 -20.39 7.87
N GLU A 575 5.23 -21.07 8.75
CA GLU A 575 3.98 -21.71 8.36
C GLU A 575 2.88 -20.68 8.06
N ALA A 576 2.83 -19.56 8.79
CA ALA A 576 1.94 -18.46 8.46
C ALA A 576 2.22 -17.92 7.04
N HIS A 577 3.49 -17.72 6.69
CA HIS A 577 3.87 -17.31 5.32
C HIS A 577 3.49 -18.38 4.28
N ARG A 578 3.65 -19.68 4.58
CA ARG A 578 3.21 -20.78 3.68
C ARG A 578 1.72 -20.77 3.43
N LYS A 579 0.91 -20.51 4.43
CA LYS A 579 -0.55 -20.41 4.27
C LYS A 579 -0.92 -19.32 3.26
N LEU A 580 -0.32 -18.13 3.39
CA LEU A 580 -0.53 -17.04 2.44
C LEU A 580 -0.03 -17.43 1.04
N ALA A 581 1.18 -17.96 0.94
CA ALA A 581 1.75 -18.38 -0.33
C ALA A 581 0.85 -19.39 -1.07
N ARG A 582 0.34 -20.40 -0.38
CA ARG A 582 -0.58 -21.40 -0.95
C ARG A 582 -1.87 -20.75 -1.45
N HIS A 583 -2.42 -19.78 -0.70
CA HIS A 583 -3.60 -19.03 -1.15
C HIS A 583 -3.30 -18.26 -2.44
N PHE A 584 -2.25 -17.42 -2.45
CA PHE A 584 -1.91 -16.60 -3.62
C PHE A 584 -1.48 -17.43 -4.84
N ALA A 585 -0.92 -18.63 -4.63
CA ALA A 585 -0.58 -19.58 -5.71
C ALA A 585 -1.82 -20.12 -6.46
N THR A 586 -3.01 -20.07 -5.85
CA THR A 586 -4.26 -20.47 -6.52
C THR A 586 -4.85 -19.39 -7.40
N LEU A 587 -4.36 -18.15 -7.31
CA LEU A 587 -4.91 -17.00 -8.02
C LEU A 587 -4.13 -16.74 -9.32
N PRO A 588 -4.76 -16.16 -10.34
CA PRO A 588 -4.05 -15.77 -11.55
C PRO A 588 -3.01 -14.69 -11.25
N VAL A 589 -1.86 -14.76 -11.92
CA VAL A 589 -0.77 -13.80 -11.72
C VAL A 589 -1.22 -12.41 -12.19
N GLY A 590 -1.26 -11.50 -11.26
CA GLY A 590 -1.51 -10.08 -11.45
C GLY A 590 -0.65 -9.27 -10.48
N ALA A 591 -0.80 -7.96 -10.41
CA ALA A 591 0.01 -7.10 -9.55
C ALA A 591 0.01 -7.57 -8.08
N ARG A 592 -1.17 -7.95 -7.56
CA ARG A 592 -1.33 -8.44 -6.17
C ARG A 592 -0.56 -9.73 -5.91
N VAL A 593 -0.67 -10.71 -6.81
CA VAL A 593 0.01 -12.00 -6.67
C VAL A 593 1.51 -11.83 -6.85
N ALA A 594 1.95 -10.99 -7.80
CA ALA A 594 3.37 -10.70 -8.01
C ALA A 594 4.00 -9.93 -6.82
N ASP A 595 3.20 -9.18 -6.06
CA ASP A 595 3.64 -8.48 -4.85
C ASP A 595 3.79 -9.43 -3.66
N GLU A 596 2.85 -10.34 -3.45
CA GLU A 596 2.81 -11.21 -2.27
C GLU A 596 3.53 -12.54 -2.48
N LEU A 597 3.24 -13.28 -3.54
CA LEU A 597 3.60 -14.70 -3.64
C LEU A 597 5.11 -14.98 -3.56
N PRO A 598 5.99 -14.28 -4.30
CA PRO A 598 7.43 -14.50 -4.19
C PRO A 598 7.96 -14.17 -2.80
N TRP A 599 7.49 -13.06 -2.23
CA TRP A 599 7.89 -12.62 -0.90
C TRP A 599 7.44 -13.62 0.18
N GLN A 600 6.23 -14.18 0.05
CA GLN A 600 5.71 -15.17 0.98
C GLN A 600 6.54 -16.45 0.95
N TRP A 601 6.90 -16.98 -0.24
CA TRP A 601 7.77 -18.15 -0.35
C TRP A 601 9.16 -17.88 0.19
N GLN A 602 9.72 -16.68 -0.03
CA GLN A 602 11.01 -16.29 0.52
C GLN A 602 10.97 -16.26 2.06
N CYS A 603 9.97 -15.65 2.66
CA CYS A 603 9.81 -15.59 4.12
C CYS A 603 9.54 -16.98 4.74
N ALA A 604 8.84 -17.84 4.02
CA ALA A 604 8.65 -19.25 4.42
C ALA A 604 9.95 -20.06 4.40
N GLY A 605 10.95 -19.61 3.64
CA GLY A 605 12.19 -20.35 3.40
C GLY A 605 12.04 -21.51 2.42
N ASP A 606 10.96 -21.52 1.62
CA ASP A 606 10.66 -22.58 0.66
C ASP A 606 11.25 -22.25 -0.70
N THR A 607 12.56 -22.49 -0.84
CA THR A 607 13.36 -22.11 -2.02
C THR A 607 12.90 -22.79 -3.31
N GLU A 608 12.42 -24.01 -3.27
CA GLU A 608 11.92 -24.73 -4.45
C GLU A 608 10.62 -24.12 -4.97
N GLU A 609 9.69 -23.80 -4.07
CA GLU A 609 8.43 -23.14 -4.43
C GLU A 609 8.68 -21.70 -4.94
N LEU A 610 9.62 -20.98 -4.31
CA LEU A 610 10.05 -19.68 -4.80
C LEU A 610 10.62 -19.78 -6.20
N ARG A 611 11.53 -20.74 -6.45
CA ARG A 611 12.10 -20.99 -7.77
C ARG A 611 11.02 -21.31 -8.81
N ALA A 612 10.10 -22.20 -8.47
CA ALA A 612 8.98 -22.57 -9.35
C ALA A 612 8.09 -21.35 -9.67
N CYS A 613 7.86 -20.47 -8.69
CA CYS A 613 7.14 -19.23 -8.87
C CYS A 613 7.86 -18.26 -9.83
N LEU A 614 9.17 -18.04 -9.65
CA LEU A 614 9.96 -17.07 -10.44
C LEU A 614 10.13 -17.47 -11.90
N VAL A 615 10.18 -18.77 -12.21
CA VAL A 615 10.29 -19.26 -13.59
C VAL A 615 8.96 -19.23 -14.34
N GLY A 616 7.85 -18.97 -13.67
CA GLY A 616 6.55 -18.79 -14.32
C GLY A 616 6.57 -17.57 -15.26
N ARG A 617 6.12 -17.76 -16.50
CA ARG A 617 6.20 -16.70 -17.52
C ARG A 617 5.49 -15.42 -17.10
N GLU A 618 4.28 -15.54 -16.58
CA GLU A 618 3.48 -14.39 -16.11
C GLU A 618 4.16 -13.69 -14.92
N MET A 619 4.71 -14.46 -14.00
CA MET A 619 5.42 -13.93 -12.84
C MET A 619 6.72 -13.23 -13.24
N PHE A 620 7.51 -13.86 -14.11
CA PHE A 620 8.69 -13.22 -14.70
C PHE A 620 8.33 -11.89 -15.36
N SER A 621 7.30 -11.86 -16.21
CA SER A 621 6.88 -10.64 -16.91
C SER A 621 6.41 -9.56 -15.94
N ALA A 622 5.69 -9.92 -14.87
CA ALA A 622 5.18 -8.99 -13.88
C ALA A 622 6.32 -8.37 -13.03
N LEU A 623 7.26 -9.20 -12.56
CA LEU A 623 8.39 -8.75 -11.76
C LEU A 623 9.41 -7.99 -12.59
N TYR A 624 9.83 -8.55 -13.73
CA TYR A 624 10.81 -7.90 -14.61
C TYR A 624 10.31 -6.57 -15.17
N GLY A 625 9.02 -6.48 -15.51
CA GLY A 625 8.41 -5.24 -15.98
C GLY A 625 8.22 -4.18 -14.88
N ARG A 626 8.23 -4.59 -13.62
CA ARG A 626 8.13 -3.70 -12.46
C ARG A 626 9.52 -3.26 -11.98
N ASP A 627 10.38 -4.20 -11.65
CA ASP A 627 11.74 -4.00 -11.14
C ASP A 627 12.58 -5.25 -11.36
N GLU A 628 13.54 -5.19 -12.29
CA GLU A 628 14.43 -6.33 -12.59
C GLU A 628 15.35 -6.67 -11.41
N TYR A 629 15.69 -5.70 -10.57
CA TYR A 629 16.52 -5.92 -9.39
C TYR A 629 15.74 -6.59 -8.25
N GLU A 630 14.43 -6.36 -8.15
CA GLU A 630 13.58 -7.12 -7.21
C GLU A 630 13.57 -8.60 -7.60
N LEU A 631 13.39 -8.90 -8.87
CA LEU A 631 13.47 -10.27 -9.39
C LEU A 631 14.85 -10.89 -9.11
N LEU A 632 15.92 -10.14 -9.33
CA LEU A 632 17.29 -10.60 -9.05
C LEU A 632 17.50 -10.85 -7.55
N ARG A 633 16.99 -10.01 -6.66
CA ARG A 633 17.08 -10.22 -5.19
C ARG A 633 16.44 -11.53 -4.76
N TYR A 634 15.28 -11.87 -5.31
CA TYR A 634 14.67 -13.18 -5.04
C TYR A 634 15.58 -14.33 -5.49
N TRP A 635 16.16 -14.24 -6.68
CA TRP A 635 17.09 -15.25 -7.18
C TRP A 635 18.37 -15.35 -6.33
N LEU A 636 18.94 -14.24 -5.88
CA LEU A 636 20.11 -14.25 -5.00
C LEU A 636 19.82 -14.94 -3.66
N SER A 637 18.58 -14.91 -3.18
CA SER A 637 18.20 -15.66 -1.97
C SER A 637 18.10 -17.17 -2.16
N ILE A 638 17.94 -17.63 -3.40
CA ILE A 638 17.92 -19.06 -3.76
C ILE A 638 19.34 -19.57 -4.06
N GLY A 639 20.09 -18.77 -4.78
CA GLY A 639 21.43 -19.09 -5.31
C GLY A 639 21.54 -18.64 -6.76
N SER A 640 22.54 -17.80 -7.02
CA SER A 640 22.73 -17.25 -8.36
C SER A 640 22.95 -18.31 -9.43
N ASP A 641 23.65 -19.40 -9.11
CA ASP A 641 23.93 -20.52 -10.01
C ASP A 641 22.67 -21.22 -10.55
N GLN A 642 21.52 -21.04 -9.91
CA GLN A 642 20.25 -21.65 -10.34
C GLN A 642 19.53 -20.85 -11.44
N ILE A 643 19.88 -19.59 -11.69
CA ILE A 643 19.13 -18.70 -12.61
C ILE A 643 19.09 -19.25 -14.04
N GLU A 644 20.25 -19.45 -14.67
CA GLU A 644 20.31 -19.88 -16.07
C GLU A 644 19.70 -21.28 -16.29
N PRO A 645 20.03 -22.32 -15.47
CA PRO A 645 19.44 -23.65 -15.63
C PRO A 645 17.91 -23.66 -15.46
N ALA A 646 17.38 -22.87 -14.51
CA ALA A 646 15.96 -22.80 -14.26
C ALA A 646 15.21 -22.17 -15.46
N TYR A 647 15.72 -21.06 -15.99
CA TYR A 647 15.12 -20.44 -17.17
C TYR A 647 15.37 -21.20 -18.47
N GLU A 648 16.45 -21.96 -18.59
CA GLU A 648 16.65 -22.89 -19.72
C GLU A 648 15.51 -23.92 -19.77
N ALA A 649 15.19 -24.54 -18.63
CA ALA A 649 14.08 -25.47 -18.53
C ALA A 649 12.71 -24.80 -18.76
N ALA A 650 12.49 -23.63 -18.14
CA ALA A 650 11.23 -22.89 -18.29
C ALA A 650 10.99 -22.41 -19.72
N TRP A 651 12.03 -21.98 -20.42
CA TRP A 651 11.93 -21.48 -21.79
C TRP A 651 11.26 -22.48 -22.74
N GLN A 652 11.57 -23.75 -22.59
CA GLN A 652 10.96 -24.80 -23.41
C GLN A 652 9.44 -24.88 -23.21
N LEU A 653 8.96 -24.58 -22.01
CA LEU A 653 7.53 -24.54 -21.70
C LEU A 653 6.88 -23.24 -22.19
N TRP A 654 7.59 -22.11 -22.07
CA TRP A 654 7.04 -20.82 -22.48
C TRP A 654 6.72 -20.74 -23.96
N ILE A 655 7.55 -21.37 -24.81
CA ILE A 655 7.41 -21.29 -26.28
C ILE A 655 6.34 -22.22 -26.86
N VAL A 656 5.77 -23.10 -26.05
CA VAL A 656 4.71 -24.02 -26.53
C VAL A 656 3.48 -23.22 -26.95
N GLY A 657 3.09 -23.34 -28.21
CA GLY A 657 1.93 -22.66 -28.78
C GLY A 657 2.09 -21.15 -29.05
N ALA A 658 3.24 -20.57 -28.71
CA ALA A 658 3.49 -19.14 -28.95
C ALA A 658 3.89 -18.90 -30.43
N ASP A 659 3.47 -17.75 -31.00
CA ASP A 659 3.92 -17.31 -32.32
C ASP A 659 5.37 -16.77 -32.28
N GLU A 660 5.96 -16.53 -33.45
CA GLU A 660 7.36 -16.11 -33.59
C GLU A 660 7.60 -14.72 -32.97
N LYS A 661 6.67 -13.79 -33.11
CA LYS A 661 6.74 -12.44 -32.53
C LYS A 661 6.76 -12.49 -31.01
N THR A 662 5.86 -13.26 -30.44
CA THR A 662 5.72 -13.44 -29.01
C THR A 662 6.97 -14.08 -28.42
N ARG A 663 7.51 -15.15 -29.06
CA ARG A 663 8.77 -15.77 -28.63
C ARG A 663 9.96 -14.82 -28.67
N ALA A 664 10.07 -14.02 -29.74
CA ALA A 664 11.13 -13.02 -29.87
C ALA A 664 11.05 -11.94 -28.79
N GLY A 665 9.84 -11.50 -28.41
CA GLY A 665 9.61 -10.53 -27.34
C GLY A 665 10.03 -11.09 -25.98
N TRP A 666 9.50 -12.26 -25.61
CA TRP A 666 9.84 -12.91 -24.33
C TRP A 666 11.33 -13.26 -24.24
N GLY A 667 11.90 -13.79 -25.33
CA GLY A 667 13.32 -14.11 -25.40
C GLY A 667 14.22 -12.91 -25.24
N SER A 668 13.83 -11.75 -25.79
CA SER A 668 14.58 -10.50 -25.63
C SER A 668 14.61 -10.02 -24.17
N GLY A 669 13.46 -10.09 -23.47
CA GLY A 669 13.35 -9.73 -22.05
C GLY A 669 14.16 -10.67 -21.17
N LEU A 670 14.01 -11.99 -21.37
CA LEU A 670 14.77 -13.00 -20.62
C LEU A 670 16.28 -12.86 -20.86
N ALA A 671 16.72 -12.67 -22.10
CA ALA A 671 18.13 -12.47 -22.40
C ALA A 671 18.70 -11.20 -21.75
N SER A 672 17.89 -10.12 -21.65
CA SER A 672 18.32 -8.91 -20.95
C SER A 672 18.49 -9.19 -19.45
N PHE A 673 17.52 -9.81 -18.81
CA PHE A 673 17.61 -10.19 -17.40
C PHE A 673 18.82 -11.10 -17.11
N LEU A 674 19.06 -12.13 -17.94
CA LEU A 674 20.22 -13.00 -17.79
C LEU A 674 21.54 -12.21 -17.87
N MET A 675 21.66 -11.26 -18.81
CA MET A 675 22.84 -10.41 -18.92
C MET A 675 23.03 -9.49 -17.71
N THR A 676 21.96 -8.86 -17.22
CA THR A 676 21.98 -8.05 -15.97
C THR A 676 22.42 -8.91 -14.78
N SER A 677 22.01 -10.18 -14.77
CA SER A 677 22.39 -11.15 -13.72
C SER A 677 23.80 -11.75 -13.90
N GLY A 678 24.55 -11.34 -14.94
CA GLY A 678 25.92 -11.80 -15.20
C GLY A 678 26.02 -13.10 -15.99
N TYR A 679 24.91 -13.58 -16.56
CA TYR A 679 24.91 -14.83 -17.35
C TYR A 679 24.99 -14.56 -18.84
N TYR A 680 26.06 -15.04 -19.45
CA TYR A 680 26.36 -14.89 -20.87
C TYR A 680 26.39 -16.23 -21.61
N GLY A 681 25.62 -17.24 -21.12
CA GLY A 681 25.60 -18.62 -21.60
C GLY A 681 24.94 -18.82 -22.96
N ASP A 682 24.77 -20.08 -23.33
CA ASP A 682 24.24 -20.48 -24.64
C ASP A 682 22.74 -20.16 -24.77
N LEU A 683 22.02 -20.19 -23.66
CA LEU A 683 20.61 -19.74 -23.65
C LEU A 683 20.52 -18.29 -24.10
N CYS A 684 21.26 -17.39 -23.46
CA CYS A 684 21.25 -15.97 -23.78
C CYS A 684 21.62 -15.71 -25.26
N LEU A 685 22.61 -16.42 -25.77
CA LEU A 685 23.04 -16.32 -27.18
C LEU A 685 21.93 -16.77 -28.15
N ARG A 686 21.27 -17.90 -27.88
CA ARG A 686 20.14 -18.38 -28.70
C ARG A 686 19.00 -17.37 -28.71
N LEU A 687 18.62 -16.88 -27.54
CA LEU A 687 17.51 -15.90 -27.39
C LEU A 687 17.80 -14.60 -28.14
N ARG A 688 19.01 -14.06 -28.04
CA ARG A 688 19.42 -12.84 -28.76
C ARG A 688 19.41 -13.06 -30.29
N ARG A 689 19.93 -14.20 -30.78
CA ARG A 689 19.91 -14.55 -32.19
C ARG A 689 18.49 -14.68 -32.73
N GLN A 690 17.59 -15.36 -31.99
CA GLN A 690 16.18 -15.52 -32.37
C GLN A 690 15.46 -14.15 -32.44
N SER A 691 15.71 -13.29 -31.47
CA SER A 691 15.12 -11.95 -31.43
C SER A 691 15.61 -11.08 -32.61
N LEU A 692 16.90 -11.18 -32.97
CA LEU A 692 17.47 -10.49 -34.12
C LEU A 692 16.84 -11.01 -35.43
N ALA A 693 16.81 -12.32 -35.65
CA ALA A 693 16.27 -12.93 -36.85
C ALA A 693 14.78 -12.54 -37.05
N PHE A 694 14.01 -12.48 -35.96
CA PHE A 694 12.64 -12.01 -36.03
C PHE A 694 12.55 -10.52 -36.45
N ALA A 695 13.36 -9.65 -35.83
CA ALA A 695 13.35 -8.21 -36.17
C ALA A 695 13.75 -7.98 -37.64
N GLU A 696 14.76 -8.69 -38.16
CA GLU A 696 15.18 -8.61 -39.56
C GLU A 696 14.06 -9.03 -40.53
N LYS A 697 13.30 -10.08 -40.18
CA LYS A 697 12.19 -10.59 -40.98
C LYS A 697 10.94 -9.71 -40.90
N ALA A 698 10.60 -9.20 -39.72
CA ALA A 698 9.34 -8.48 -39.48
C ALA A 698 9.41 -7.01 -39.82
N GLU A 699 10.51 -6.36 -39.51
CA GLU A 699 10.67 -4.91 -39.61
C GLU A 699 11.71 -4.49 -40.67
N GLY A 700 12.59 -5.41 -41.02
CA GLY A 700 13.61 -5.25 -42.04
C GLY A 700 15.03 -5.06 -41.49
N PRO A 701 16.07 -5.37 -42.30
CA PRO A 701 17.46 -5.40 -41.87
C PRO A 701 18.05 -4.02 -41.54
N GLU A 702 17.40 -2.94 -41.94
CA GLU A 702 17.85 -1.53 -41.77
C GLU A 702 16.95 -0.76 -40.77
N HIS A 703 16.00 -1.43 -40.12
CA HIS A 703 15.12 -0.77 -39.17
C HIS A 703 15.83 -0.46 -37.85
N PRO A 704 15.54 0.67 -37.16
CA PRO A 704 16.16 1.03 -35.88
C PRO A 704 16.07 -0.06 -34.81
N SER A 705 14.93 -0.77 -34.72
CA SER A 705 14.79 -1.87 -33.76
C SER A 705 15.76 -3.03 -34.05
N THR A 706 16.05 -3.31 -35.35
CA THR A 706 17.07 -4.30 -35.75
C THR A 706 18.45 -3.84 -35.27
N GLY A 707 18.75 -2.52 -35.36
CA GLY A 707 19.96 -1.93 -34.81
C GLY A 707 20.11 -2.15 -33.30
N VAL A 708 19.02 -2.04 -32.53
CA VAL A 708 19.02 -2.34 -31.08
C VAL A 708 19.30 -3.81 -30.81
N LYS A 709 18.72 -4.75 -31.59
CA LYS A 709 18.97 -6.20 -31.43
C LYS A 709 20.38 -6.60 -31.83
N LEU A 710 20.94 -5.98 -32.85
CA LEU A 710 22.36 -6.15 -33.24
C LEU A 710 23.30 -5.73 -32.13
N ASP A 711 23.08 -4.55 -31.55
CA ASP A 711 23.90 -4.04 -30.45
C ASP A 711 23.82 -4.94 -29.21
N GLY A 712 22.62 -5.40 -28.86
CA GLY A 712 22.44 -6.35 -27.75
C GLY A 712 23.15 -7.68 -27.96
N LEU A 713 23.16 -8.21 -29.19
CA LEU A 713 23.91 -9.43 -29.52
C LEU A 713 25.42 -9.19 -29.53
N ALA A 714 25.87 -8.04 -30.06
CA ALA A 714 27.27 -7.66 -30.03
C ALA A 714 27.81 -7.48 -28.61
N GLY A 715 27.01 -6.85 -27.71
CA GLY A 715 27.35 -6.73 -26.29
C GLY A 715 27.53 -8.08 -25.60
N LEU A 716 26.65 -9.04 -25.88
CA LEU A 716 26.79 -10.41 -25.38
C LEU A 716 28.06 -11.11 -25.90
N LEU A 717 28.33 -11.01 -27.20
CA LEU A 717 29.52 -11.62 -27.81
C LEU A 717 30.79 -10.99 -27.26
N ARG A 718 30.81 -9.66 -27.03
CA ARG A 718 31.90 -8.97 -26.36
C ARG A 718 32.15 -9.52 -24.96
N ALA A 719 31.07 -9.70 -24.16
CA ALA A 719 31.18 -10.27 -22.81
C ALA A 719 31.71 -11.72 -22.81
N LYS A 720 31.44 -12.48 -23.89
CA LYS A 720 32.01 -13.82 -24.12
C LYS A 720 33.44 -13.80 -24.67
N GLY A 721 34.02 -12.63 -24.99
CA GLY A 721 35.35 -12.50 -25.59
C GLY A 721 35.39 -12.76 -27.10
N ASP A 722 34.25 -12.97 -27.77
CA ASP A 722 34.17 -13.16 -29.21
C ASP A 722 34.07 -11.80 -29.93
N TYR A 723 35.17 -11.06 -29.88
CA TYR A 723 35.28 -9.72 -30.45
C TYR A 723 35.16 -9.75 -31.98
N ALA A 724 35.60 -10.82 -32.63
CA ALA A 724 35.54 -10.97 -34.08
C ALA A 724 34.12 -11.06 -34.61
N ALA A 725 33.23 -11.78 -33.89
CA ALA A 725 31.83 -11.86 -34.24
C ALA A 725 31.04 -10.61 -33.79
N ALA A 726 31.47 -9.93 -32.72
CA ALA A 726 30.79 -8.76 -32.19
C ALA A 726 30.97 -7.49 -33.05
N GLU A 727 32.15 -7.26 -33.58
CA GLU A 727 32.52 -6.03 -34.28
C GLU A 727 31.66 -5.73 -35.52
N PRO A 728 31.42 -6.66 -36.45
CA PRO A 728 30.56 -6.40 -37.61
C PRO A 728 29.10 -6.08 -37.21
N LEU A 729 28.62 -6.65 -36.13
CA LEU A 729 27.26 -6.39 -35.61
C LEU A 729 27.18 -4.96 -35.01
N SER A 730 28.17 -4.57 -34.23
CA SER A 730 28.22 -3.21 -33.64
C SER A 730 28.35 -2.15 -34.73
N ARG A 731 29.19 -2.38 -35.77
CA ARG A 731 29.31 -1.43 -36.90
C ARG A 731 28.02 -1.32 -37.69
N ARG A 732 27.33 -2.43 -37.90
CA ARG A 732 26.02 -2.44 -38.57
C ARG A 732 24.95 -1.72 -37.74
N ALA A 733 24.93 -1.93 -36.42
CA ALA A 733 24.04 -1.23 -35.51
C ALA A 733 24.24 0.30 -35.54
N LEU A 734 25.52 0.74 -35.55
CA LEU A 734 25.88 2.15 -35.67
C LEU A 734 25.44 2.75 -37.02
N ALA A 735 25.69 2.05 -38.13
CA ALA A 735 25.30 2.51 -39.47
C ALA A 735 23.76 2.66 -39.59
N ILE A 736 22.97 1.75 -39.00
CA ILE A 736 21.54 1.86 -38.94
C ILE A 736 21.11 3.09 -38.15
N ALA A 737 21.71 3.34 -36.97
CA ALA A 737 21.37 4.50 -36.14
C ALA A 737 21.69 5.81 -36.83
N GLU A 738 22.90 5.93 -37.44
CA GLU A 738 23.31 7.12 -38.21
C GLU A 738 22.41 7.42 -39.40
N LYS A 739 21.94 6.38 -40.07
CA LYS A 739 21.06 6.51 -41.23
C LYS A 739 19.61 6.86 -40.86
N ALA A 740 19.08 6.23 -39.82
CA ALA A 740 17.65 6.33 -39.44
C ALA A 740 17.37 7.54 -38.57
N GLU A 741 18.26 7.85 -37.61
CA GLU A 741 18.03 8.84 -36.56
C GLU A 741 18.98 10.05 -36.69
N GLY A 742 20.10 9.85 -37.36
CA GLY A 742 21.09 10.90 -37.64
C GLY A 742 22.38 10.78 -36.83
N PRO A 743 23.50 11.39 -37.32
CA PRO A 743 24.83 11.24 -36.73
C PRO A 743 25.00 11.93 -35.37
N GLU A 744 24.09 12.83 -34.98
CA GLU A 744 24.13 13.60 -33.72
C GLU A 744 23.00 13.16 -32.75
N HIS A 745 22.28 12.11 -33.08
CA HIS A 745 21.20 11.63 -32.25
C HIS A 745 21.73 10.86 -30.99
N PRO A 746 21.10 10.98 -29.80
CA PRO A 746 21.54 10.27 -28.60
C PRO A 746 21.75 8.77 -28.78
N SER A 747 20.87 8.08 -29.54
CA SER A 747 21.01 6.65 -29.79
C SER A 747 22.29 6.35 -30.61
N THR A 748 22.69 7.22 -31.55
CA THR A 748 23.97 7.11 -32.25
C THR A 748 25.14 7.23 -31.27
N GLY A 749 25.06 8.14 -30.29
CA GLY A 749 26.03 8.24 -29.19
C GLY A 749 26.18 6.95 -28.41
N VAL A 750 25.07 6.29 -28.09
CA VAL A 750 25.06 4.98 -27.40
C VAL A 750 25.76 3.91 -28.26
N LYS A 751 25.47 3.83 -29.57
CA LYS A 751 26.10 2.84 -30.45
C LYS A 751 27.62 3.12 -30.65
N LEU A 752 28.01 4.37 -30.70
CA LEU A 752 29.43 4.78 -30.72
C LEU A 752 30.15 4.32 -29.44
N ASN A 753 29.54 4.54 -28.25
CA ASN A 753 30.08 4.10 -26.97
C ASN A 753 30.20 2.56 -26.91
N SER A 754 29.20 1.82 -27.39
CA SER A 754 29.23 0.36 -27.45
C SER A 754 30.33 -0.18 -28.35
N LEU A 755 30.51 0.41 -29.55
CA LEU A 755 31.58 0.04 -30.48
C LEU A 755 32.95 0.40 -29.94
N ALA A 756 33.11 1.56 -29.30
CA ALA A 756 34.35 1.98 -28.67
C ALA A 756 34.78 1.00 -27.58
N GLY A 757 33.84 0.58 -26.70
CA GLY A 757 34.13 -0.39 -25.65
C GLY A 757 34.45 -1.80 -26.18
N LEU A 758 33.95 -2.16 -27.35
CA LEU A 758 34.36 -3.37 -28.04
C LEU A 758 35.80 -3.29 -28.57
N LEU A 759 36.15 -2.17 -29.20
CA LEU A 759 37.49 -1.94 -29.75
C LEU A 759 38.55 -1.84 -28.62
N GLU A 760 38.21 -1.21 -27.53
CA GLU A 760 38.99 -1.18 -26.28
C GLU A 760 39.26 -2.58 -25.77
N ALA A 761 38.22 -3.40 -25.59
CA ALA A 761 38.36 -4.79 -25.16
C ALA A 761 39.22 -5.64 -26.12
N LYS A 762 39.26 -5.27 -27.40
CA LYS A 762 40.12 -5.88 -28.43
C LYS A 762 41.57 -5.36 -28.36
N GLY A 763 41.82 -4.30 -27.61
CA GLY A 763 43.11 -3.64 -27.50
C GLY A 763 43.39 -2.56 -28.59
N ASP A 764 42.38 -2.25 -29.42
CA ASP A 764 42.49 -1.20 -30.43
C ASP A 764 42.10 0.17 -29.85
N TYR A 765 42.93 0.65 -28.94
CA TYR A 765 42.73 1.94 -28.24
C TYR A 765 42.73 3.14 -29.18
N ALA A 766 43.49 3.04 -30.29
CA ALA A 766 43.57 4.11 -31.26
C ALA A 766 42.25 4.33 -32.03
N ALA A 767 41.57 3.25 -32.33
CA ALA A 767 40.25 3.31 -32.96
C ALA A 767 39.12 3.60 -31.97
N ALA A 768 39.25 3.21 -30.70
CA ALA A 768 38.21 3.39 -29.65
C ALA A 768 38.10 4.85 -29.20
N GLU A 769 39.23 5.54 -28.99
CA GLU A 769 39.24 6.89 -28.42
C GLU A 769 38.41 7.92 -29.18
N PRO A 770 38.52 8.06 -30.51
CA PRO A 770 37.71 9.02 -31.27
C PRO A 770 36.23 8.74 -31.21
N LEU A 771 35.83 7.46 -31.06
CA LEU A 771 34.43 7.07 -30.94
C LEU A 771 33.89 7.47 -29.58
N TYR A 772 34.61 7.23 -28.49
CA TYR A 772 34.21 7.69 -27.16
C TYR A 772 34.07 9.21 -27.09
N ARG A 773 35.03 9.96 -27.65
CA ARG A 773 34.94 11.41 -27.68
C ARG A 773 33.77 11.93 -28.48
N ARG A 774 33.47 11.29 -29.62
CA ARG A 774 32.28 11.63 -30.40
C ARG A 774 31.00 11.30 -29.63
N ALA A 775 30.94 10.14 -28.97
CA ALA A 775 29.82 9.75 -28.12
C ALA A 775 29.59 10.75 -26.99
N LEU A 776 30.69 11.19 -26.33
CA LEU A 776 30.66 12.18 -25.26
C LEU A 776 30.11 13.53 -25.76
N ALA A 777 30.59 14.03 -26.91
CA ALA A 777 30.12 15.28 -27.48
C ALA A 777 28.60 15.23 -27.80
N ILE A 778 28.11 14.11 -28.33
CA ILE A 778 26.70 13.91 -28.60
C ILE A 778 25.89 13.91 -27.27
N ALA A 779 26.34 13.17 -26.25
CA ALA A 779 25.65 13.10 -24.96
C ALA A 779 25.62 14.47 -24.25
N GLU A 780 26.72 15.18 -24.21
CA GLU A 780 26.80 16.53 -23.62
C GLU A 780 25.85 17.53 -24.30
N LYS A 781 25.81 17.49 -25.65
CA LYS A 781 24.95 18.37 -26.44
C LYS A 781 23.47 18.05 -26.31
N ALA A 782 23.09 16.78 -26.31
CA ALA A 782 21.72 16.34 -26.39
C ALA A 782 21.06 16.13 -25.04
N GLN A 783 21.83 15.71 -24.04
CA GLN A 783 21.32 15.32 -22.71
C GLN A 783 21.89 16.21 -21.59
N GLY A 784 23.00 16.89 -21.84
CA GLY A 784 23.65 17.77 -20.89
C GLY A 784 24.91 17.17 -20.22
N PRO A 785 25.82 18.05 -19.71
CA PRO A 785 27.10 17.65 -19.16
C PRO A 785 27.01 16.89 -17.82
N GLU A 786 25.85 16.97 -17.13
CA GLU A 786 25.60 16.32 -15.83
C GLU A 786 24.69 15.10 -15.96
N HIS A 787 24.32 14.68 -17.16
CA HIS A 787 23.45 13.57 -17.38
C HIS A 787 24.14 12.23 -17.07
N PRO A 788 23.45 11.23 -16.45
CA PRO A 788 24.03 9.93 -16.14
C PRO A 788 24.70 9.23 -17.33
N SER A 789 24.11 9.29 -18.53
CA SER A 789 24.71 8.72 -19.74
C SER A 789 26.05 9.40 -20.09
N THR A 790 26.20 10.73 -19.84
CA THR A 790 27.46 11.45 -19.99
C THR A 790 28.48 10.91 -18.98
N GLY A 791 28.06 10.64 -17.74
CA GLY A 791 28.88 10.01 -16.70
C GLY A 791 29.43 8.65 -17.12
N VAL A 792 28.58 7.79 -17.71
CA VAL A 792 29.01 6.47 -18.21
C VAL A 792 30.04 6.59 -19.33
N ILE A 793 29.85 7.51 -20.28
CA ILE A 793 30.79 7.69 -21.38
C ILE A 793 32.12 8.28 -20.87
N LEU A 794 32.07 9.24 -19.94
CA LEU A 794 33.25 9.78 -19.25
C LEU A 794 34.05 8.69 -18.55
N HIS A 795 33.34 7.79 -17.83
CA HIS A 795 33.95 6.67 -17.13
C HIS A 795 34.68 5.72 -18.11
N ASN A 796 34.03 5.35 -19.22
CA ASN A 796 34.59 4.47 -20.22
C ASN A 796 35.79 5.12 -20.92
N LEU A 797 35.71 6.43 -21.26
CA LEU A 797 36.85 7.17 -21.86
C LEU A 797 38.02 7.28 -20.88
N ALA A 798 37.73 7.46 -19.58
CA ALA A 798 38.77 7.50 -18.55
C ALA A 798 39.49 6.15 -18.44
N GLY A 799 38.74 5.03 -18.42
CA GLY A 799 39.32 3.67 -18.43
C GLY A 799 40.20 3.40 -19.65
N LEU A 800 39.79 3.86 -20.82
CA LEU A 800 40.62 3.76 -22.02
C LEU A 800 41.95 4.54 -21.87
N LEU A 801 41.92 5.76 -21.32
CA LEU A 801 43.09 6.58 -21.09
C LEU A 801 44.02 5.97 -20.04
N GLU A 802 43.44 5.40 -18.97
CA GLU A 802 44.15 4.61 -17.97
C GLU A 802 44.87 3.41 -18.61
N ALA A 803 44.18 2.63 -19.44
CA ALA A 803 44.74 1.49 -20.15
C ALA A 803 45.88 1.91 -21.13
N LYS A 804 45.88 3.15 -21.59
CA LYS A 804 46.95 3.75 -22.39
C LYS A 804 48.11 4.30 -21.54
N GLY A 805 47.99 4.35 -20.20
CA GLY A 805 48.95 4.93 -19.28
C GLY A 805 48.84 6.45 -19.14
N ASP A 806 47.79 7.08 -19.67
CA ASP A 806 47.59 8.53 -19.55
C ASP A 806 46.73 8.85 -18.33
N TYR A 807 47.32 8.61 -17.15
CA TYR A 807 46.65 8.81 -15.87
C TYR A 807 46.24 10.27 -15.63
N ALA A 808 47.06 11.22 -16.14
CA ALA A 808 46.81 12.65 -16.00
C ALA A 808 45.51 13.10 -16.74
N ALA A 809 45.22 12.49 -17.90
CA ALA A 809 44.01 12.76 -18.65
C ALA A 809 42.82 11.94 -18.13
N ALA A 810 43.03 10.75 -17.54
CA ALA A 810 42.00 9.88 -17.01
C ALA A 810 41.39 10.41 -15.71
N GLU A 811 42.19 10.90 -14.78
CA GLU A 811 41.76 11.34 -13.44
C GLU A 811 40.61 12.36 -13.47
N PRO A 812 40.70 13.49 -14.20
CA PRO A 812 39.60 14.47 -14.19
C PRO A 812 38.29 13.91 -14.77
N LEU A 813 38.38 12.96 -15.71
CA LEU A 813 37.20 12.31 -16.28
C LEU A 813 36.53 11.34 -15.27
N PHE A 814 37.32 10.53 -14.55
CA PHE A 814 36.82 9.69 -13.51
C PHE A 814 36.21 10.51 -12.35
N ARG A 815 36.86 11.59 -11.93
CA ARG A 815 36.29 12.49 -10.91
C ARG A 815 34.94 13.08 -11.35
N ARG A 816 34.85 13.51 -12.61
CA ARG A 816 33.61 14.04 -13.18
C ARG A 816 32.56 12.95 -13.30
N ALA A 817 32.93 11.76 -13.77
CA ALA A 817 32.00 10.60 -13.82
C ALA A 817 31.48 10.21 -12.44
N LEU A 818 32.38 10.18 -11.44
CA LEU A 818 32.04 9.92 -10.05
C LEU A 818 31.08 10.99 -9.49
N ALA A 819 31.36 12.27 -9.71
CA ALA A 819 30.47 13.34 -9.27
C ALA A 819 29.07 13.25 -9.88
N ILE A 820 28.99 12.89 -11.17
CA ILE A 820 27.71 12.63 -11.85
C ILE A 820 27.02 11.40 -11.23
N ALA A 821 27.76 10.31 -11.01
CA ALA A 821 27.21 9.08 -10.41
C ALA A 821 26.72 9.32 -8.98
N GLU A 822 27.52 10.03 -8.15
CA GLU A 822 27.12 10.39 -6.78
C GLU A 822 25.86 11.25 -6.75
N LYS A 823 25.82 12.27 -7.61
CA LYS A 823 24.68 13.17 -7.72
C LYS A 823 23.43 12.46 -8.19
N ALA A 824 23.61 11.51 -9.08
CA ALA A 824 22.52 10.85 -9.77
C ALA A 824 22.04 9.55 -9.05
N GLN A 825 22.93 8.77 -8.44
CA GLN A 825 22.65 7.43 -7.89
C GLN A 825 22.91 7.31 -6.38
N GLY A 826 23.58 8.30 -5.83
CA GLY A 826 24.07 8.27 -4.44
C GLY A 826 25.35 7.45 -4.28
N PRO A 827 26.03 7.60 -3.11
CA PRO A 827 27.34 7.03 -2.85
C PRO A 827 27.34 5.51 -2.67
N GLU A 828 26.25 4.91 -2.26
CA GLU A 828 26.15 3.46 -2.00
C GLU A 828 25.68 2.65 -3.22
N HIS A 829 25.35 3.31 -4.31
CA HIS A 829 24.93 2.61 -5.51
C HIS A 829 26.07 1.79 -6.09
N PRO A 830 25.84 0.53 -6.54
CA PRO A 830 26.90 -0.33 -7.06
C PRO A 830 27.76 0.33 -8.16
N GLN A 831 27.15 1.12 -9.03
CA GLN A 831 27.84 1.82 -10.10
C GLN A 831 28.71 2.97 -9.56
N THR A 832 28.26 3.70 -8.53
CA THR A 832 29.05 4.72 -7.84
C THR A 832 30.24 4.09 -7.14
N LEU A 833 30.02 2.98 -6.44
CA LEU A 833 31.08 2.22 -5.77
C LEU A 833 32.11 1.67 -6.77
N THR A 834 31.67 1.23 -7.95
CA THR A 834 32.55 0.84 -9.04
C THR A 834 33.41 2.01 -9.52
N SER A 835 32.82 3.20 -9.70
CA SER A 835 33.55 4.41 -10.07
C SER A 835 34.54 4.84 -8.99
N VAL A 836 34.16 4.70 -7.71
CA VAL A 836 35.09 4.94 -6.58
C VAL A 836 36.28 3.98 -6.63
N ALA A 837 35.99 2.68 -6.76
CA ALA A 837 37.03 1.65 -6.79
C ALA A 837 38.05 1.89 -7.92
N GLN A 838 37.55 2.24 -9.11
CA GLN A 838 38.46 2.54 -10.24
C GLN A 838 39.26 3.83 -10.06
N LEU A 839 38.61 4.90 -9.54
CA LEU A 839 39.38 6.12 -9.25
C LEU A 839 40.44 5.89 -8.16
N VAL A 840 40.10 5.08 -7.14
CA VAL A 840 41.09 4.68 -6.10
C VAL A 840 42.26 3.92 -6.73
N LEU A 841 41.99 2.96 -7.61
CA LEU A 841 43.02 2.18 -8.31
C LEU A 841 43.90 3.09 -9.17
N LEU A 842 43.28 3.99 -9.94
CA LEU A 842 44.02 4.98 -10.74
C LEU A 842 44.95 5.84 -9.87
N LEU A 843 44.44 6.37 -8.73
CA LEU A 843 45.25 7.22 -7.83
C LEU A 843 46.41 6.43 -7.22
N LEU A 844 46.19 5.15 -6.88
CA LEU A 844 47.27 4.28 -6.39
C LEU A 844 48.36 4.04 -7.48
N GLU A 845 47.95 3.77 -8.72
CA GLU A 845 48.85 3.59 -9.87
C GLU A 845 49.59 4.88 -10.24
N ALA A 846 48.92 6.03 -10.11
CA ALA A 846 49.53 7.34 -10.28
C ALA A 846 50.45 7.77 -9.12
N GLY A 847 50.47 7.01 -8.01
CA GLY A 847 51.29 7.30 -6.82
C GLY A 847 50.67 8.30 -5.85
N ASP A 848 49.42 8.69 -6.04
CA ASP A 848 48.70 9.57 -5.11
C ASP A 848 47.98 8.75 -4.01
N PHE A 849 48.76 8.26 -3.05
CA PHE A 849 48.27 7.52 -1.90
C PHE A 849 47.40 8.37 -0.97
N SER A 850 47.64 9.70 -0.95
CA SER A 850 46.84 10.62 -0.10
C SER A 850 45.44 10.79 -0.65
N GLY A 851 45.28 11.03 -1.95
CA GLY A 851 43.98 11.14 -2.63
C GLY A 851 43.18 9.86 -2.56
N ALA A 852 43.85 8.70 -2.71
CA ALA A 852 43.20 7.39 -2.60
C ALA A 852 42.65 7.14 -1.16
N ALA A 853 43.43 7.48 -0.13
CA ALA A 853 43.04 7.34 1.26
C ALA A 853 41.86 8.28 1.63
N GLU A 854 41.89 9.52 1.17
CA GLU A 854 40.82 10.50 1.35
C GLU A 854 39.50 10.00 0.73
N LEU A 855 39.57 9.52 -0.51
CA LEU A 855 38.41 8.99 -1.22
C LEU A 855 37.84 7.76 -0.52
N LEU A 856 38.67 6.81 -0.10
CA LEU A 856 38.23 5.64 0.68
C LEU A 856 37.63 6.07 2.02
N GLY A 857 38.20 7.03 2.72
CA GLY A 857 37.67 7.56 3.99
C GLY A 857 36.31 8.23 3.85
N ARG A 858 35.99 8.76 2.67
CA ARG A 858 34.71 9.37 2.36
C ARG A 858 33.61 8.33 2.11
N PHE A 859 33.95 7.17 1.57
CA PHE A 859 32.98 6.10 1.22
C PHE A 859 32.96 4.91 2.19
N SER A 860 33.86 4.88 3.18
CA SER A 860 33.88 3.85 4.25
C SER A 860 33.07 4.23 5.49
N ARG A 861 32.37 5.35 5.46
CA ARG A 861 31.46 5.85 6.48
C ARG A 861 30.02 5.72 5.98
#